data_caec9b459231b08a2c6288cc06909a6d
#
_entry.id   caec9b459231b08a2c6288cc06909a6d
#
_cell.length_a   1.000
_cell.length_b   1.000
_cell.length_c   1.000
_cell.angle_alpha   90.00
_cell.angle_beta   90.00
_cell.angle_gamma   90.00
#
_symmetry.space_group_name_H-M   'P 1'
#
loop_
_entity.id
_entity.type
_entity.pdbx_description
1 polymer ?
#
loop_
_entity_poly.entity_id
_entity_poly.type
_entity_poly.pdbx_seq_one_letter_code
_entity_poly.pdbx_strand_id
1 'polypeptide(L)'
;MNYAQQECYLCASRDFRGNYPRRTGKTHGILSPYMHRVQKSMPRGGGIFLGNNRKQVMARTMPAVTSSFNSTWGLREGENYVFGKPPAKLNYPDPIIKPRDWSNTFSFANGFVWSLVSLAVVGSANGLTTNCIAGDEAKFWSKEKLDSEVMPTLSGINHPYGDVAFSSHNPFYKSTCFVSDASLSSRGNWLEREREKEDIVIENGPNKGRTSKQLKEELLQYARRVIDFNEVTYQARKTGHKVLVRDPLTIARARELRELCRNRAGKFHILPNGDNSETNCKVLVKFGVLTEADAELLFNVDYMVTEEDFMYYRLVSSSPKYQDHLRQLRCDCFGYWQGSTIDNISLLTEDYIKKCKRDLPPLIFAISILGIKVKRSAEGFYFALDIEGKHGYLDEGDNGIIDNNFSVKTVSRVYNGKSYSAEVETPDFERIASISDCQMDGDLHPDDELFIAGDWNSRINWLVIGTVRRNPDTHLETLYVINSMFVKGEEKVDSLMKKFNRYYAPHRRQNRVITFFYDATAKHKGYALEGQEDFKDVVIRYLQDDHWDVRPIDMGKQMAHSAKYQDINNGLAGISYPAVRINKEKNEALIVSLENAGVKQGYNGFEKDKTGEKLPYNPDLDEGSTAGGRVSATGRPTNIREEYRTDGSDAFDSLYIGVKYFRYSSAGVFACV
;
A
#
# COMPACT_ATOMS: atom_id res chain seq x y z
N MET A 1 22.98 -10.58 5.59
CA MET A 1 21.58 -10.24 5.91
C MET A 1 21.56 -8.88 6.60
N ASN A 2 20.66 -7.97 6.23
CA ASN A 2 20.41 -6.76 6.99
C ASN A 2 19.64 -7.09 8.29
N TYR A 3 19.48 -6.09 9.18
CA TYR A 3 18.87 -6.29 10.49
C TYR A 3 17.46 -6.89 10.41
N ALA A 4 16.59 -6.32 9.58
CA ALA A 4 15.21 -6.82 9.39
C ALA A 4 15.15 -8.25 8.86
N GLN A 5 16.05 -8.63 7.96
CA GLN A 5 16.16 -10.01 7.47
C GLN A 5 16.62 -10.98 8.56
N GLN A 6 17.53 -10.55 9.43
CA GLN A 6 17.98 -11.36 10.57
C GLN A 6 16.86 -11.57 11.59
N GLU A 7 16.06 -10.52 11.89
CA GLU A 7 14.86 -10.64 12.72
C GLU A 7 13.91 -11.71 12.14
N CYS A 8 13.55 -11.62 10.86
CA CYS A 8 12.69 -12.59 10.19
C CYS A 8 13.27 -14.02 10.26
N TYR A 9 14.57 -14.15 10.05
CA TYR A 9 15.26 -15.44 10.09
C TYR A 9 15.23 -16.07 11.48
N LEU A 10 15.47 -15.31 12.52
CA LEU A 10 15.50 -15.80 13.91
C LEU A 10 14.10 -16.04 14.48
N CYS A 11 13.15 -15.19 14.16
CA CYS A 11 11.75 -15.40 14.58
C CYS A 11 11.14 -16.62 13.93
N ALA A 12 11.30 -16.82 12.63
CA ALA A 12 10.86 -18.01 11.90
C ALA A 12 9.42 -18.46 12.19
N SER A 13 8.47 -17.54 12.19
CA SER A 13 7.05 -17.85 12.39
C SER A 13 6.55 -18.87 11.38
N ARG A 14 5.65 -19.76 11.80
CA ARG A 14 5.03 -20.80 10.94
C ARG A 14 4.36 -20.16 9.73
N ASP A 15 3.56 -19.14 9.96
CA ASP A 15 2.91 -18.37 8.91
C ASP A 15 3.55 -17.00 8.83
N PHE A 16 4.22 -16.76 7.72
CA PHE A 16 4.95 -15.52 7.47
C PHE A 16 4.28 -14.72 6.34
N ARG A 17 4.01 -13.45 6.62
CA ARG A 17 3.52 -12.46 5.66
C ARG A 17 4.46 -11.27 5.64
N GLY A 18 5.16 -11.07 4.53
CA GLY A 18 6.17 -10.02 4.40
C GLY A 18 5.76 -8.93 3.41
N ASN A 19 5.56 -7.72 3.90
CA ASN A 19 5.34 -6.53 3.08
C ASN A 19 6.62 -5.68 3.07
N TYR A 20 7.47 -5.92 2.09
CA TYR A 20 8.78 -5.30 1.95
C TYR A 20 8.90 -4.59 0.61
N PRO A 21 9.25 -3.30 0.58
CA PRO A 21 9.44 -2.54 -0.65
C PRO A 21 10.51 -3.14 -1.57
N ARG A 22 10.66 -2.55 -2.74
CA ARG A 22 11.68 -2.96 -3.69
C ARG A 22 13.08 -2.80 -3.11
N ARG A 23 14.01 -3.71 -3.48
CA ARG A 23 15.43 -3.70 -3.07
C ARG A 23 15.69 -3.90 -1.56
N THR A 24 14.69 -4.27 -0.78
CA THR A 24 14.91 -4.69 0.62
C THR A 24 15.63 -6.03 0.73
N GLY A 25 15.78 -6.77 -0.37
CA GLY A 25 16.38 -8.08 -0.39
C GLY A 25 15.45 -9.20 0.10
N LYS A 26 14.10 -9.03 -0.01
CA LYS A 26 13.10 -10.01 0.44
C LYS A 26 13.31 -11.42 -0.11
N THR A 27 13.60 -11.54 -1.41
CA THR A 27 13.84 -12.86 -2.03
C THR A 27 15.12 -13.50 -1.52
N HIS A 28 16.23 -12.74 -1.46
CA HIS A 28 17.54 -13.24 -1.04
C HIS A 28 17.62 -13.52 0.46
N GLY A 29 17.11 -12.60 1.29
CA GLY A 29 17.30 -12.63 2.75
C GLY A 29 16.13 -13.20 3.55
N ILE A 30 14.95 -13.43 2.94
CA ILE A 30 13.78 -13.97 3.63
C ILE A 30 13.32 -15.26 2.96
N LEU A 31 12.95 -15.20 1.69
CA LEU A 31 12.34 -16.32 0.97
C LEU A 31 13.33 -17.48 0.78
N SER A 32 14.55 -17.18 0.32
CA SER A 32 15.60 -18.18 0.13
C SER A 32 16.02 -18.86 1.44
N PRO A 33 16.27 -18.15 2.55
CA PRO A 33 16.50 -18.77 3.86
C PRO A 33 15.34 -19.65 4.35
N TYR A 34 14.10 -19.21 4.12
CA TYR A 34 12.95 -20.04 4.44
C TYR A 34 12.97 -21.35 3.65
N MET A 35 13.13 -21.29 2.33
CA MET A 35 13.20 -22.47 1.47
C MET A 35 14.33 -23.42 1.87
N HIS A 36 15.51 -22.88 2.21
CA HIS A 36 16.64 -23.66 2.69
C HIS A 36 16.33 -24.39 4.00
N ARG A 37 15.71 -23.72 4.97
CA ARG A 37 15.36 -24.33 6.27
C ARG A 37 14.27 -25.38 6.15
N VAL A 38 13.26 -25.11 5.34
CA VAL A 38 12.17 -26.05 5.06
C VAL A 38 12.70 -27.35 4.48
N GLN A 39 13.46 -27.28 3.38
CA GLN A 39 13.98 -28.50 2.75
C GLN A 39 14.92 -29.29 3.70
N LYS A 40 15.69 -28.59 4.51
CA LYS A 40 16.60 -29.21 5.46
C LYS A 40 15.86 -29.89 6.62
N SER A 41 14.74 -29.32 7.06
CA SER A 41 13.93 -29.86 8.17
C SER A 41 13.02 -31.03 7.76
N MET A 42 12.74 -31.17 6.46
CA MET A 42 11.82 -32.19 5.93
C MET A 42 12.41 -32.90 4.71
N PRO A 43 13.48 -33.74 4.88
CA PRO A 43 14.06 -34.52 3.78
C PRO A 43 12.98 -35.34 3.06
N ARG A 44 13.03 -35.40 1.74
CA ARG A 44 12.06 -36.13 0.88
C ARG A 44 10.65 -35.58 0.90
N GLY A 45 10.42 -34.41 1.56
CA GLY A 45 9.14 -33.71 1.56
C GLY A 45 8.85 -33.00 0.26
N GLY A 46 7.70 -32.33 0.22
CA GLY A 46 7.27 -31.52 -0.90
C GLY A 46 6.76 -30.15 -0.48
N GLY A 47 7.03 -29.14 -1.29
CA GLY A 47 6.54 -27.78 -1.12
C GLY A 47 5.96 -27.21 -2.40
N ILE A 48 5.08 -26.24 -2.29
CA ILE A 48 4.62 -25.44 -3.41
C ILE A 48 5.31 -24.08 -3.38
N PHE A 49 5.87 -23.71 -4.53
CA PHE A 49 6.34 -22.34 -4.76
C PHE A 49 5.37 -21.61 -5.70
N LEU A 50 4.75 -20.55 -5.19
CA LEU A 50 3.72 -19.80 -5.90
C LEU A 50 4.31 -18.60 -6.64
N GLY A 51 3.79 -18.37 -7.83
CA GLY A 51 3.97 -17.15 -8.60
C GLY A 51 2.75 -16.83 -9.44
N ASN A 52 2.63 -15.59 -9.84
CA ASN A 52 1.56 -15.20 -10.76
C ASN A 52 1.73 -15.85 -12.13
N ASN A 53 2.96 -15.88 -12.64
CA ASN A 53 3.31 -16.51 -13.90
C ASN A 53 4.62 -17.29 -13.73
N ARG A 54 4.61 -18.57 -14.12
CA ARG A 54 5.75 -19.45 -14.01
C ARG A 54 7.01 -18.95 -14.74
N LYS A 55 6.86 -18.40 -15.96
CA LYS A 55 8.00 -17.84 -16.71
C LYS A 55 8.66 -16.70 -15.93
N GLN A 56 7.88 -15.88 -15.25
CA GLN A 56 8.40 -14.80 -14.40
C GLN A 56 9.13 -15.35 -13.16
N VAL A 57 8.59 -16.38 -12.51
CA VAL A 57 9.24 -17.03 -11.38
C VAL A 57 10.62 -17.56 -11.79
N MET A 58 10.70 -18.31 -12.89
CA MET A 58 11.94 -18.86 -13.40
C MET A 58 12.94 -17.79 -13.85
N ALA A 59 12.46 -16.70 -14.49
CA ALA A 59 13.34 -15.68 -15.03
C ALA A 59 13.80 -14.62 -14.00
N ARG A 60 13.02 -14.40 -12.92
CA ARG A 60 13.27 -13.29 -11.98
C ARG A 60 13.52 -13.76 -10.54
N THR A 61 12.68 -14.65 -10.01
CA THR A 61 12.75 -15.04 -8.59
C THR A 61 13.79 -16.15 -8.39
N MET A 62 13.79 -17.19 -9.22
CA MET A 62 14.71 -18.32 -9.04
C MET A 62 16.20 -17.94 -9.16
N PRO A 63 16.64 -17.07 -10.07
CA PRO A 63 18.03 -16.61 -10.07
C PRO A 63 18.46 -15.94 -8.78
N ALA A 64 17.59 -15.16 -8.13
CA ALA A 64 17.88 -14.54 -6.85
C ALA A 64 17.93 -15.58 -5.71
N VAL A 65 17.07 -16.61 -5.73
CA VAL A 65 17.06 -17.71 -4.78
C VAL A 65 18.36 -18.54 -4.92
N THR A 66 18.71 -18.95 -6.13
CA THR A 66 19.92 -19.77 -6.38
C THR A 66 21.20 -18.99 -6.10
N SER A 67 21.25 -17.71 -6.41
CA SER A 67 22.35 -16.83 -6.02
C SER A 67 22.53 -16.77 -4.50
N SER A 68 21.43 -16.67 -3.75
CA SER A 68 21.44 -16.73 -2.28
C SER A 68 21.92 -18.10 -1.77
N PHE A 69 21.46 -19.18 -2.38
CA PHE A 69 21.90 -20.53 -2.01
C PHE A 69 23.40 -20.71 -2.17
N ASN A 70 23.94 -20.22 -3.27
CA ASN A 70 25.37 -20.30 -3.53
C ASN A 70 26.17 -19.41 -2.54
N SER A 71 25.82 -18.12 -2.47
CA SER A 71 26.60 -17.14 -1.69
C SER A 71 26.52 -17.36 -0.18
N THR A 72 25.38 -17.86 0.33
CA THR A 72 25.15 -17.99 1.78
C THR A 72 25.45 -19.37 2.30
N TRP A 73 25.14 -20.42 1.54
CA TRP A 73 25.29 -21.83 2.02
C TRP A 73 26.18 -22.69 1.13
N GLY A 74 26.78 -22.11 0.07
CA GLY A 74 27.65 -22.86 -0.84
C GLY A 74 26.93 -23.92 -1.69
N LEU A 75 25.60 -23.87 -1.77
CA LEU A 75 24.82 -24.83 -2.55
C LEU A 75 24.94 -24.54 -4.06
N ARG A 76 25.24 -25.59 -4.84
CA ARG A 76 25.49 -25.48 -6.28
C ARG A 76 24.49 -26.30 -7.07
N GLU A 77 24.11 -25.78 -8.22
CA GLU A 77 23.29 -26.49 -9.20
C GLU A 77 24.08 -27.68 -9.76
N GLY A 78 23.40 -28.81 -9.93
CA GLY A 78 24.03 -30.06 -10.37
C GLY A 78 24.72 -30.88 -9.27
N GLU A 79 24.87 -30.31 -8.07
CA GLU A 79 25.43 -31.01 -6.89
C GLU A 79 24.38 -31.10 -5.76
N ASN A 80 23.85 -29.98 -5.33
CA ASN A 80 22.95 -29.89 -4.18
C ASN A 80 21.47 -29.72 -4.57
N TYR A 81 21.22 -29.23 -5.75
CA TYR A 81 19.88 -29.09 -6.32
C TYR A 81 19.92 -29.12 -7.85
N VAL A 82 18.77 -29.39 -8.45
CA VAL A 82 18.54 -29.32 -9.90
C VAL A 82 17.13 -28.79 -10.20
N PHE A 83 16.96 -28.14 -11.33
CA PHE A 83 15.64 -27.87 -11.87
C PHE A 83 15.18 -29.10 -12.69
N GLY A 84 13.94 -29.54 -12.43
CA GLY A 84 13.40 -30.73 -13.05
C GLY A 84 13.76 -32.03 -12.33
N LYS A 85 13.74 -33.13 -13.10
CA LYS A 85 14.05 -34.47 -12.61
C LYS A 85 15.57 -34.64 -12.33
N PRO A 86 15.96 -35.07 -11.11
CA PRO A 86 17.37 -35.34 -10.84
C PRO A 86 17.93 -36.38 -11.78
N PRO A 87 19.10 -36.17 -12.39
CA PRO A 87 19.81 -37.19 -13.14
C PRO A 87 20.16 -38.39 -12.23
N ALA A 88 20.01 -39.60 -12.75
CA ALA A 88 20.28 -40.84 -11.98
C ALA A 88 21.67 -40.86 -11.35
N LYS A 89 22.68 -40.30 -12.02
CA LYS A 89 24.06 -40.20 -11.54
C LYS A 89 24.24 -39.43 -10.22
N LEU A 90 23.31 -38.55 -9.87
CA LEU A 90 23.35 -37.76 -8.62
C LEU A 90 22.84 -38.56 -7.43
N ASN A 91 22.16 -39.68 -7.68
CA ASN A 91 21.66 -40.57 -6.64
C ASN A 91 20.84 -39.88 -5.52
N TYR A 92 20.02 -38.89 -5.90
CA TYR A 92 19.10 -38.20 -4.95
C TYR A 92 18.03 -39.18 -4.49
N PRO A 93 17.68 -39.22 -3.20
CA PRO A 93 16.60 -40.06 -2.73
C PRO A 93 15.27 -39.58 -3.34
N ASP A 94 14.40 -40.54 -3.63
CA ASP A 94 13.06 -40.20 -4.12
C ASP A 94 12.24 -39.42 -3.10
N PRO A 95 11.50 -38.40 -3.53
CA PRO A 95 10.54 -37.76 -2.66
C PRO A 95 9.41 -38.71 -2.25
N ILE A 96 8.76 -38.47 -1.12
CA ILE A 96 7.68 -39.33 -0.60
C ILE A 96 6.54 -39.40 -1.62
N ILE A 97 6.16 -38.26 -2.21
CA ILE A 97 5.25 -38.15 -3.35
C ILE A 97 6.06 -37.78 -4.57
N LYS A 98 6.21 -38.72 -5.50
CA LYS A 98 6.90 -38.47 -6.76
C LYS A 98 6.04 -37.62 -7.70
N PRO A 99 6.56 -36.48 -8.20
CA PRO A 99 5.90 -35.75 -9.26
C PRO A 99 5.76 -36.64 -10.51
N ARG A 100 4.58 -36.61 -11.16
CA ARG A 100 4.40 -37.25 -12.47
C ARG A 100 5.08 -36.44 -13.57
N ASP A 101 4.95 -35.11 -13.48
CA ASP A 101 5.62 -34.14 -14.34
C ASP A 101 6.70 -33.39 -13.56
N TRP A 102 7.94 -33.55 -13.98
CA TRP A 102 9.11 -32.90 -13.37
C TRP A 102 9.46 -31.57 -14.03
N SER A 103 8.80 -31.20 -15.10
CA SER A 103 9.14 -29.97 -15.85
C SER A 103 9.04 -28.69 -15.00
N ASN A 104 8.26 -28.75 -13.93
CA ASN A 104 7.90 -27.63 -13.06
C ASN A 104 8.40 -27.83 -11.63
N THR A 105 9.51 -28.52 -11.46
CA THR A 105 10.03 -28.84 -10.14
C THR A 105 11.40 -28.27 -9.91
N PHE A 106 11.74 -28.09 -8.65
CA PHE A 106 13.03 -27.69 -8.14
C PHE A 106 13.43 -28.70 -7.04
N SER A 107 14.37 -29.59 -7.35
CA SER A 107 14.66 -30.80 -6.60
C SER A 107 15.98 -30.67 -5.85
N PHE A 108 16.02 -31.06 -4.58
CA PHE A 108 17.17 -31.00 -3.71
C PHE A 108 17.83 -32.39 -3.48
N ALA A 109 19.13 -32.39 -3.16
CA ALA A 109 19.93 -33.59 -2.91
C ALA A 109 19.41 -34.46 -1.78
N ASN A 110 18.62 -33.94 -0.85
CA ASN A 110 17.97 -34.70 0.22
C ASN A 110 16.58 -35.25 -0.18
N GLY A 111 16.22 -35.16 -1.45
CA GLY A 111 14.93 -35.62 -2.00
C GLY A 111 13.75 -34.66 -1.79
N PHE A 112 13.96 -33.51 -1.20
CA PHE A 112 12.89 -32.49 -1.11
C PHE A 112 12.60 -31.89 -2.49
N VAL A 113 11.32 -31.67 -2.82
CA VAL A 113 10.90 -31.13 -4.12
C VAL A 113 9.94 -29.95 -3.96
N TRP A 114 10.27 -28.83 -4.56
CA TRP A 114 9.35 -27.73 -4.76
C TRP A 114 8.63 -27.85 -6.09
N SER A 115 7.31 -27.81 -6.08
CA SER A 115 6.47 -27.69 -7.28
C SER A 115 6.19 -26.22 -7.58
N LEU A 116 6.58 -25.75 -8.77
CA LEU A 116 6.36 -24.36 -9.21
C LEU A 116 4.96 -24.22 -9.78
N VAL A 117 4.08 -23.53 -9.07
CA VAL A 117 2.66 -23.37 -9.38
C VAL A 117 2.36 -21.95 -9.79
N SER A 118 1.52 -21.79 -10.83
CA SER A 118 1.07 -20.51 -11.35
C SER A 118 -0.39 -20.27 -11.01
N LEU A 119 -0.69 -19.19 -10.29
CA LEU A 119 -2.08 -18.79 -10.00
C LEU A 119 -2.82 -18.20 -11.21
N ALA A 120 -2.13 -17.88 -12.31
CA ALA A 120 -2.78 -17.51 -13.56
C ALA A 120 -3.51 -18.70 -14.23
N VAL A 121 -3.10 -19.92 -13.94
CA VAL A 121 -3.70 -21.15 -14.48
C VAL A 121 -4.66 -21.74 -13.45
N VAL A 122 -5.92 -21.85 -13.81
CA VAL A 122 -6.97 -22.43 -12.96
C VAL A 122 -6.68 -23.91 -12.70
N GLY A 123 -6.81 -24.33 -11.44
CA GLY A 123 -6.64 -25.74 -11.08
C GLY A 123 -5.18 -26.23 -11.06
N SER A 124 -4.19 -25.35 -11.23
CA SER A 124 -2.78 -25.75 -11.29
C SER A 124 -2.24 -26.35 -9.99
N ALA A 125 -2.90 -26.11 -8.88
CA ALA A 125 -2.57 -26.70 -7.57
C ALA A 125 -3.45 -27.91 -7.22
N ASN A 126 -4.54 -28.17 -7.97
CA ASN A 126 -5.48 -29.22 -7.61
C ASN A 126 -4.84 -30.60 -7.61
N GLY A 127 -5.14 -31.37 -6.57
CA GLY A 127 -4.59 -32.72 -6.39
C GLY A 127 -3.15 -32.78 -5.87
N LEU A 128 -2.50 -31.64 -5.59
CA LEU A 128 -1.23 -31.62 -4.88
C LEU A 128 -1.47 -31.79 -3.39
N THR A 129 -0.52 -32.46 -2.74
CA THR A 129 -0.40 -32.52 -1.27
C THR A 129 0.96 -31.99 -0.90
N THR A 130 1.01 -30.99 -0.03
CA THR A 130 2.26 -30.30 0.29
C THR A 130 2.47 -30.13 1.78
N ASN A 131 3.75 -30.02 2.18
CA ASN A 131 4.15 -29.78 3.57
C ASN A 131 4.31 -28.29 3.87
N CYS A 132 4.50 -27.46 2.85
CA CYS A 132 4.69 -26.01 2.99
C CYS A 132 4.39 -25.27 1.69
N ILE A 133 4.13 -23.98 1.80
CA ILE A 133 3.89 -23.11 0.66
C ILE A 133 4.74 -21.84 0.80
N ALA A 134 5.46 -21.50 -0.25
CA ALA A 134 6.23 -20.27 -0.36
C ALA A 134 5.83 -19.49 -1.61
N GLY A 135 6.07 -18.20 -1.63
CA GLY A 135 5.88 -17.46 -2.87
C GLY A 135 6.26 -15.99 -2.80
N ASP A 136 6.51 -15.46 -3.98
CA ASP A 136 6.96 -14.09 -4.18
C ASP A 136 5.91 -13.27 -4.96
N GLU A 137 5.94 -11.95 -4.77
CA GLU A 137 5.03 -10.99 -5.42
C GLU A 137 3.54 -11.30 -5.15
N ALA A 138 3.21 -11.62 -3.90
CA ALA A 138 1.87 -12.00 -3.45
C ALA A 138 0.77 -10.96 -3.77
N LYS A 139 1.12 -9.69 -3.95
CA LYS A 139 0.19 -8.62 -4.35
C LYS A 139 -0.54 -8.88 -5.69
N PHE A 140 0.04 -9.71 -6.55
CA PHE A 140 -0.55 -10.04 -7.85
C PHE A 140 -1.48 -11.25 -7.80
N TRP A 141 -1.58 -11.94 -6.66
CA TRP A 141 -2.38 -13.14 -6.53
C TRP A 141 -3.85 -12.83 -6.26
N SER A 142 -4.74 -13.69 -6.77
CA SER A 142 -6.13 -13.72 -6.33
C SER A 142 -6.21 -14.40 -4.98
N LYS A 143 -6.68 -13.68 -3.95
CA LYS A 143 -6.90 -14.27 -2.61
C LYS A 143 -7.91 -15.42 -2.66
N GLU A 144 -8.95 -15.28 -3.43
CA GLU A 144 -9.98 -16.31 -3.63
C GLU A 144 -9.39 -17.60 -4.18
N LYS A 145 -8.55 -17.52 -5.23
CA LYS A 145 -7.86 -18.70 -5.77
C LYS A 145 -6.83 -19.28 -4.79
N LEU A 146 -6.13 -18.43 -4.06
CA LEU A 146 -5.21 -18.88 -3.03
C LEU A 146 -5.96 -19.73 -1.99
N ASP A 147 -7.11 -19.25 -1.51
CA ASP A 147 -7.88 -19.92 -0.46
C ASP A 147 -8.60 -21.16 -0.95
N SER A 148 -9.13 -21.15 -2.18
CA SER A 148 -9.93 -22.27 -2.72
C SER A 148 -9.08 -23.37 -3.35
N GLU A 149 -7.97 -23.05 -4.03
CA GLU A 149 -7.20 -24.03 -4.79
C GLU A 149 -5.87 -24.41 -4.10
N VAL A 150 -5.20 -23.45 -3.45
CA VAL A 150 -3.82 -23.67 -2.96
C VAL A 150 -3.78 -24.00 -1.48
N MET A 151 -4.43 -23.23 -0.62
CA MET A 151 -4.39 -23.47 0.83
C MET A 151 -4.89 -24.87 1.23
N PRO A 152 -5.90 -25.48 0.58
CA PRO A 152 -6.32 -26.85 0.89
C PRO A 152 -5.24 -27.91 0.60
N THR A 153 -4.27 -27.62 -0.27
CA THR A 153 -3.16 -28.55 -0.55
C THR A 153 -2.20 -28.68 0.64
N LEU A 154 -2.20 -27.74 1.57
CA LEU A 154 -1.36 -27.71 2.77
C LEU A 154 -1.85 -28.73 3.82
N SER A 155 -2.21 -29.90 3.39
CA SER A 155 -2.65 -31.00 4.25
C SER A 155 -1.50 -31.67 4.99
N GLY A 156 -0.29 -31.57 4.42
CA GLY A 156 0.90 -32.27 4.86
C GLY A 156 0.84 -33.76 4.54
N ILE A 157 1.97 -34.39 4.62
CA ILE A 157 2.08 -35.83 4.53
C ILE A 157 2.38 -36.36 5.92
N ASN A 158 1.48 -37.17 6.46
CA ASN A 158 1.61 -37.66 7.82
C ASN A 158 2.69 -38.74 8.00
N HIS A 159 3.32 -39.17 6.94
CA HIS A 159 4.38 -40.19 7.02
C HIS A 159 5.55 -39.82 6.10
N PRO A 160 6.81 -39.91 6.53
CA PRO A 160 7.39 -40.38 7.78
C PRO A 160 7.43 -39.33 8.91
N TYR A 161 6.88 -38.15 8.72
CA TYR A 161 6.86 -37.07 9.71
C TYR A 161 5.65 -37.16 10.65
N GLY A 162 4.95 -38.17 10.59
CA GLY A 162 3.55 -38.50 10.75
C GLY A 162 3.08 -38.66 12.15
N ASP A 163 3.62 -38.06 13.16
CA ASP A 163 2.85 -37.95 14.37
C ASP A 163 2.47 -36.50 14.70
N VAL A 164 1.47 -36.35 15.54
CA VAL A 164 1.00 -35.05 16.03
C VAL A 164 2.15 -34.29 16.70
N ALA A 165 3.13 -34.98 17.28
CA ALA A 165 4.28 -34.39 17.90
C ALA A 165 5.19 -33.69 16.89
N PHE A 166 5.39 -34.24 15.69
CA PHE A 166 6.18 -33.55 14.68
C PHE A 166 5.55 -32.22 14.22
N SER A 167 4.22 -32.19 14.04
CA SER A 167 3.49 -30.98 13.66
C SER A 167 3.59 -29.88 14.71
N SER A 168 3.64 -30.25 15.99
CA SER A 168 3.73 -29.28 17.09
C SER A 168 5.18 -28.82 17.38
N HIS A 169 6.18 -29.51 16.84
CA HIS A 169 7.60 -29.23 17.13
C HIS A 169 8.39 -28.70 15.94
N ASN A 170 7.84 -28.78 14.71
CA ASN A 170 8.49 -28.25 13.51
C ASN A 170 7.72 -27.04 12.96
N PRO A 171 8.24 -25.82 13.13
CA PRO A 171 7.56 -24.62 12.63
C PRO A 171 7.48 -24.54 11.10
N PHE A 172 8.22 -25.35 10.38
CA PHE A 172 8.21 -25.40 8.91
C PHE A 172 7.21 -26.41 8.33
N TYR A 173 6.66 -27.28 9.17
CA TYR A 173 5.62 -28.21 8.75
C TYR A 173 4.26 -27.52 8.72
N LYS A 174 3.55 -27.62 7.59
CA LYS A 174 2.31 -26.88 7.29
C LYS A 174 2.50 -25.36 7.41
N SER A 175 3.66 -24.86 6.99
CA SER A 175 4.03 -23.47 7.06
C SER A 175 3.78 -22.72 5.75
N THR A 176 3.61 -21.42 5.85
CA THR A 176 3.45 -20.51 4.70
C THR A 176 4.41 -19.32 4.79
N CYS A 177 5.03 -18.97 3.65
CA CYS A 177 5.90 -17.80 3.55
C CYS A 177 5.56 -16.99 2.29
N PHE A 178 4.82 -15.90 2.44
CA PHE A 178 4.42 -15.03 1.34
C PHE A 178 5.07 -13.67 1.49
N VAL A 179 5.78 -13.24 0.45
CA VAL A 179 6.44 -11.94 0.41
C VAL A 179 5.95 -11.11 -0.77
N SER A 180 5.91 -9.80 -0.56
CA SER A 180 5.54 -8.83 -1.59
C SER A 180 6.02 -7.44 -1.21
N ASP A 181 5.88 -6.47 -2.10
CA ASP A 181 5.81 -5.06 -1.75
C ASP A 181 4.34 -4.62 -1.65
N ALA A 182 4.10 -3.43 -1.11
CA ALA A 182 2.77 -2.88 -0.97
C ALA A 182 2.07 -2.75 -2.33
N SER A 183 0.79 -3.13 -2.39
CA SER A 183 0.00 -3.02 -3.60
C SER A 183 -0.62 -1.63 -3.72
N LEU A 184 -0.64 -1.10 -4.95
CA LEU A 184 -1.41 0.10 -5.31
C LEU A 184 -2.88 -0.22 -5.61
N SER A 185 -3.20 -1.49 -5.83
CA SER A 185 -4.58 -1.94 -6.09
C SER A 185 -5.16 -2.66 -4.89
N SER A 186 -6.45 -2.54 -4.70
CA SER A 186 -7.21 -3.24 -3.68
C SER A 186 -7.10 -4.76 -3.77
N ARG A 187 -7.02 -5.28 -5.00
CA ARG A 187 -6.85 -6.71 -5.24
C ARG A 187 -5.62 -7.29 -4.56
N GLY A 188 -4.54 -6.50 -4.45
CA GLY A 188 -3.31 -6.89 -3.77
C GLY A 188 -3.29 -6.60 -2.28
N ASN A 189 -4.28 -5.91 -1.72
CA ASN A 189 -4.33 -5.52 -0.31
C ASN A 189 -4.63 -6.67 0.66
N TRP A 190 -5.02 -7.83 0.14
CA TRP A 190 -5.33 -8.97 0.99
C TRP A 190 -4.18 -9.35 1.93
N LEU A 191 -2.92 -9.18 1.47
CA LEU A 191 -1.74 -9.47 2.29
C LEU A 191 -1.66 -8.55 3.51
N GLU A 192 -2.04 -7.29 3.37
CA GLU A 192 -2.08 -6.33 4.47
C GLU A 192 -3.22 -6.60 5.44
N ARG A 193 -4.40 -7.01 4.92
CA ARG A 193 -5.55 -7.38 5.76
C ARG A 193 -5.26 -8.60 6.63
N GLU A 194 -4.39 -9.50 6.19
CA GLU A 194 -3.98 -10.65 7.01
C GLU A 194 -3.24 -10.24 8.29
N ARG A 195 -2.80 -8.98 8.43
CA ARG A 195 -2.28 -8.46 9.70
C ARG A 195 -3.26 -8.60 10.87
N GLU A 196 -4.55 -8.52 10.60
CA GLU A 196 -5.60 -8.69 11.61
C GLU A 196 -5.55 -10.08 12.26
N LYS A 197 -4.97 -11.08 11.59
CA LYS A 197 -4.77 -12.42 12.15
C LYS A 197 -3.77 -12.45 13.31
N GLU A 198 -2.91 -11.44 13.45
CA GLU A 198 -2.00 -11.33 14.59
C GLU A 198 -2.76 -11.11 15.91
N ASP A 199 -3.96 -10.56 15.87
CA ASP A 199 -4.79 -10.25 17.05
C ASP A 199 -5.74 -11.42 17.44
N ILE A 200 -5.78 -12.50 16.65
CA ILE A 200 -6.59 -13.69 16.96
C ILE A 200 -6.00 -14.41 18.16
N VAL A 201 -6.86 -14.73 19.14
CA VAL A 201 -6.49 -15.48 20.34
C VAL A 201 -6.34 -16.96 20.01
N ILE A 202 -5.26 -17.56 20.44
CA ILE A 202 -4.97 -19.00 20.28
C ILE A 202 -5.84 -19.79 21.24
N GLU A 203 -6.67 -20.66 20.69
CA GLU A 203 -7.67 -21.42 21.47
C GLU A 203 -7.11 -22.67 22.14
N ASN A 204 -6.06 -23.27 21.57
CA ASN A 204 -5.53 -24.57 21.99
C ASN A 204 -4.00 -24.58 22.04
N GLY A 205 -3.45 -25.53 22.76
CA GLY A 205 -2.00 -25.77 22.84
C GLY A 205 -1.30 -24.99 23.97
N PRO A 206 0.04 -25.00 23.98
CA PRO A 206 0.85 -24.40 25.04
C PRO A 206 0.73 -22.87 25.12
N ASN A 207 0.34 -22.22 24.03
CA ASN A 207 0.16 -20.77 23.95
C ASN A 207 -1.30 -20.31 24.02
N LYS A 208 -2.20 -21.18 24.53
CA LYS A 208 -3.63 -20.86 24.71
C LYS A 208 -3.84 -19.55 25.47
N GLY A 209 -4.76 -18.72 24.98
CA GLY A 209 -5.11 -17.42 25.57
C GLY A 209 -4.19 -16.26 25.19
N ARG A 210 -3.15 -16.52 24.40
CA ARG A 210 -2.24 -15.50 23.86
C ARG A 210 -2.60 -15.18 22.39
N THR A 211 -2.23 -14.03 21.91
CA THR A 211 -2.34 -13.67 20.49
C THR A 211 -1.04 -13.91 19.76
N SER A 212 -1.12 -14.13 18.44
CA SER A 212 0.09 -14.23 17.60
C SER A 212 0.98 -13.00 17.71
N LYS A 213 0.41 -11.82 17.92
CA LYS A 213 1.15 -10.57 18.15
C LYS A 213 2.04 -10.67 19.40
N GLN A 214 1.51 -11.19 20.51
CA GLN A 214 2.29 -11.40 21.73
C GLN A 214 3.42 -12.42 21.54
N LEU A 215 3.17 -13.51 20.78
CA LEU A 215 4.20 -14.48 20.47
C LEU A 215 5.30 -13.87 19.60
N LYS A 216 4.92 -13.08 18.61
CA LYS A 216 5.85 -12.37 17.72
C LYS A 216 6.71 -11.37 18.49
N GLU A 217 6.13 -10.61 19.43
CA GLU A 217 6.87 -9.68 20.28
C GLU A 217 7.95 -10.38 21.12
N GLU A 218 7.63 -11.53 21.70
CA GLU A 218 8.59 -12.33 22.45
C GLU A 218 9.71 -12.89 21.54
N LEU A 219 9.35 -13.39 20.36
CA LEU A 219 10.32 -13.82 19.36
C LEU A 219 11.21 -12.69 18.86
N LEU A 220 10.66 -11.46 18.72
CA LEU A 220 11.43 -10.28 18.34
C LEU A 220 12.42 -9.87 19.44
N GLN A 221 12.01 -9.89 20.71
CA GLN A 221 12.92 -9.62 21.82
C GLN A 221 14.10 -10.61 21.82
N TYR A 222 13.81 -11.90 21.65
CA TYR A 222 14.84 -12.92 21.48
C TYR A 222 15.75 -12.60 20.29
N ALA A 223 15.17 -12.34 19.10
CA ALA A 223 15.92 -12.13 17.88
C ALA A 223 16.87 -10.93 18.00
N ARG A 224 16.39 -9.80 18.51
CA ARG A 224 17.18 -8.57 18.68
C ARG A 224 18.37 -8.77 19.59
N ARG A 225 18.16 -9.37 20.77
CA ARG A 225 19.26 -9.66 21.70
C ARG A 225 20.31 -10.59 21.08
N VAL A 226 19.90 -11.57 20.30
CA VAL A 226 20.82 -12.48 19.60
C VAL A 226 21.56 -11.77 18.47
N ILE A 227 20.89 -10.90 17.71
CA ILE A 227 21.51 -10.13 16.62
C ILE A 227 22.58 -9.20 17.20
N ASP A 228 22.26 -8.45 18.24
CA ASP A 228 23.18 -7.48 18.86
C ASP A 228 24.41 -8.20 19.43
N PHE A 229 24.21 -9.35 20.09
CA PHE A 229 25.31 -10.14 20.60
C PHE A 229 26.20 -10.74 19.47
N ASN A 230 25.56 -11.22 18.39
CA ASN A 230 26.28 -11.76 17.23
C ASN A 230 27.10 -10.67 16.53
N GLU A 231 26.59 -9.44 16.44
CA GLU A 231 27.31 -8.31 15.86
C GLU A 231 28.58 -8.01 16.67
N VAL A 232 28.45 -7.90 18.00
CA VAL A 232 29.61 -7.69 18.89
C VAL A 232 30.64 -8.85 18.73
N THR A 233 30.15 -10.08 18.67
CA THR A 233 31.02 -11.25 18.52
C THR A 233 31.71 -11.24 17.15
N TYR A 234 31.02 -10.84 16.10
CA TYR A 234 31.55 -10.73 14.73
C TYR A 234 32.66 -9.67 14.68
N GLN A 235 32.40 -8.49 15.23
CA GLN A 235 33.39 -7.41 15.27
C GLN A 235 34.61 -7.80 16.08
N ALA A 236 34.44 -8.43 17.22
CA ALA A 236 35.54 -8.94 18.03
C ALA A 236 36.40 -9.94 17.27
N ARG A 237 35.80 -10.92 16.57
CA ARG A 237 36.53 -11.90 15.76
C ARG A 237 37.26 -11.25 14.58
N LYS A 238 36.63 -10.32 13.88
CA LYS A 238 37.18 -9.63 12.72
C LYS A 238 38.45 -8.85 13.06
N THR A 239 38.50 -8.26 14.24
CA THR A 239 39.59 -7.39 14.70
C THR A 239 40.56 -8.09 15.64
N GLY A 240 40.35 -9.36 15.99
CA GLY A 240 41.19 -10.10 16.92
C GLY A 240 41.00 -9.71 18.41
N HIS A 241 39.97 -8.96 18.73
CA HIS A 241 39.63 -8.58 20.09
C HIS A 241 38.76 -9.62 20.79
N LYS A 242 38.73 -9.53 22.13
CA LYS A 242 37.83 -10.34 22.96
C LYS A 242 36.55 -9.57 23.26
N VAL A 243 35.44 -10.26 23.39
CA VAL A 243 34.20 -9.68 23.90
C VAL A 243 34.41 -9.27 25.36
N LEU A 244 34.08 -8.02 25.67
CA LEU A 244 34.22 -7.42 26.99
C LEU A 244 32.88 -7.33 27.67
N VAL A 245 32.76 -7.91 28.85
CA VAL A 245 31.54 -7.74 29.67
C VAL A 245 31.70 -6.45 30.51
N ARG A 246 30.75 -5.55 30.43
CA ARG A 246 30.73 -4.26 31.12
C ARG A 246 29.34 -3.96 31.66
N ASP A 247 29.28 -3.10 32.65
CA ASP A 247 27.99 -2.61 33.16
C ASP A 247 27.28 -1.70 32.13
N PRO A 248 25.94 -1.58 32.21
CA PRO A 248 25.16 -0.82 31.24
C PRO A 248 25.53 0.67 31.17
N LEU A 249 25.95 1.28 32.28
CA LEU A 249 26.31 2.69 32.32
C LEU A 249 27.60 2.95 31.55
N THR A 250 28.59 2.09 31.74
CA THR A 250 29.86 2.15 31.01
C THR A 250 29.62 2.00 29.48
N ILE A 251 28.74 1.07 29.06
CA ILE A 251 28.40 0.89 27.65
C ILE A 251 27.66 2.13 27.11
N ALA A 252 26.69 2.67 27.87
CA ALA A 252 25.97 3.89 27.49
C ALA A 252 26.95 5.07 27.32
N ARG A 253 27.87 5.25 28.27
CA ARG A 253 28.89 6.29 28.18
C ARG A 253 29.79 6.15 26.96
N ALA A 254 30.23 4.95 26.63
CA ALA A 254 31.00 4.68 25.42
C ALA A 254 30.25 5.02 24.13
N ARG A 255 28.94 4.75 24.08
CA ARG A 255 28.08 5.10 22.94
C ARG A 255 27.88 6.62 22.82
N GLU A 256 27.64 7.31 23.92
CA GLU A 256 27.54 8.78 23.93
C GLU A 256 28.84 9.43 23.43
N LEU A 257 29.99 8.93 23.86
CA LEU A 257 31.31 9.43 23.40
C LEU A 257 31.45 9.22 21.87
N ARG A 258 30.98 8.10 21.34
CA ARG A 258 30.98 7.83 19.89
C ARG A 258 30.14 8.86 19.14
N GLU A 259 28.93 9.16 19.62
CA GLU A 259 28.08 10.17 19.01
C GLU A 259 28.67 11.58 19.09
N LEU A 260 29.24 11.92 20.23
CA LEU A 260 29.96 13.18 20.43
C LEU A 260 31.11 13.34 19.43
N CYS A 261 31.86 12.30 19.18
CA CYS A 261 32.97 12.29 18.21
C CYS A 261 32.48 12.42 16.79
N ARG A 262 31.40 11.69 16.44
CA ARG A 262 30.74 11.82 15.12
C ARG A 262 30.28 13.25 14.85
N ASN A 263 29.61 13.88 15.80
CA ASN A 263 29.11 15.25 15.67
C ASN A 263 30.23 16.30 15.57
N ARG A 264 31.40 16.02 16.12
CA ARG A 264 32.58 16.90 16.05
C ARG A 264 33.51 16.58 14.88
N ALA A 265 33.38 15.44 14.25
CA ALA A 265 34.26 14.97 13.17
C ALA A 265 34.38 15.99 12.02
N GLY A 266 33.25 16.64 11.65
CA GLY A 266 33.24 17.67 10.61
C GLY A 266 34.09 18.92 10.93
N LYS A 267 34.32 19.22 12.20
CA LYS A 267 35.15 20.34 12.65
C LYS A 267 36.66 20.02 12.65
N PHE A 268 37.01 18.77 12.81
CA PHE A 268 38.41 18.33 12.94
C PHE A 268 38.93 17.52 11.74
N HIS A 269 38.13 17.40 10.67
CA HIS A 269 38.44 16.54 9.51
C HIS A 269 38.79 15.08 9.88
N ILE A 270 38.38 14.63 11.04
CA ILE A 270 38.52 13.25 11.47
C ILE A 270 37.31 12.53 10.90
N LEU A 271 37.54 11.68 9.90
CA LEU A 271 36.47 10.94 9.22
C LEU A 271 35.68 10.11 10.25
N PRO A 272 34.32 10.22 10.25
CA PRO A 272 33.49 9.44 11.13
C PRO A 272 33.30 8.02 10.60
N ASN A 273 34.35 7.40 10.10
CA ASN A 273 34.30 6.09 9.43
C ASN A 273 34.02 4.91 10.38
N GLY A 274 33.36 5.17 11.49
CA GLY A 274 33.06 4.11 12.44
C GLY A 274 34.32 3.41 12.99
N ASP A 275 35.47 3.79 12.49
CA ASP A 275 36.75 3.26 12.90
C ASP A 275 37.10 3.86 14.25
N ASN A 276 36.81 3.09 15.30
CA ASN A 276 37.40 3.25 16.61
C ASN A 276 38.88 2.88 16.52
N SER A 277 39.57 3.35 15.49
CA SER A 277 40.95 3.00 15.32
C SER A 277 41.76 3.62 16.46
N GLU A 278 42.69 2.89 16.97
CA GLU A 278 43.59 3.35 18.00
C GLU A 278 44.27 4.69 17.66
N THR A 279 44.56 4.88 16.36
CA THR A 279 45.12 6.12 15.82
C THR A 279 44.18 7.30 15.97
N ASN A 280 42.87 7.11 15.66
CA ASN A 280 41.88 8.20 15.79
C ASN A 280 41.63 8.58 17.25
N CYS A 281 41.58 7.59 18.15
CA CYS A 281 41.47 7.83 19.57
C CYS A 281 42.67 8.63 20.12
N LYS A 282 43.88 8.25 19.74
CA LYS A 282 45.12 9.00 20.14
C LYS A 282 45.11 10.43 19.63
N VAL A 283 44.62 10.67 18.41
CA VAL A 283 44.49 12.04 17.87
C VAL A 283 43.48 12.87 18.68
N LEU A 284 42.31 12.27 19.01
CA LEU A 284 41.30 12.97 19.81
C LEU A 284 41.75 13.28 21.22
N VAL A 285 42.56 12.43 21.85
CA VAL A 285 43.21 12.69 23.14
C VAL A 285 44.22 13.83 23.02
N LYS A 286 45.08 13.82 21.98
CA LYS A 286 46.06 14.87 21.73
C LYS A 286 45.43 16.25 21.53
N PHE A 287 44.23 16.31 20.95
CA PHE A 287 43.48 17.57 20.82
C PHE A 287 42.60 17.91 22.01
N GLY A 288 42.70 17.19 23.12
CA GLY A 288 41.92 17.46 24.33
C GLY A 288 40.41 17.25 24.17
N VAL A 289 39.98 16.51 23.16
CA VAL A 289 38.57 16.17 22.92
C VAL A 289 38.10 15.01 23.80
N LEU A 290 39.00 14.07 24.08
CA LEU A 290 38.80 12.89 24.92
C LEU A 290 39.89 12.82 26.00
N THR A 291 39.57 12.19 27.13
CA THR A 291 40.57 11.69 28.07
C THR A 291 41.12 10.35 27.57
N GLU A 292 42.26 9.91 28.12
CA GLU A 292 42.78 8.55 27.78
C GLU A 292 41.77 7.46 28.15
N ALA A 293 41.10 7.58 29.29
CA ALA A 293 40.05 6.65 29.72
C ALA A 293 38.83 6.64 28.74
N ASP A 294 38.39 7.83 28.32
CA ASP A 294 37.32 7.92 27.30
C ASP A 294 37.74 7.35 25.95
N ALA A 295 38.99 7.52 25.56
CA ALA A 295 39.53 6.94 24.32
C ALA A 295 39.58 5.40 24.38
N GLU A 296 39.93 4.81 25.53
CA GLU A 296 39.89 3.35 25.72
C GLU A 296 38.45 2.81 25.64
N LEU A 297 37.49 3.50 26.27
CA LEU A 297 36.07 3.13 26.16
C LEU A 297 35.58 3.21 24.73
N LEU A 298 35.89 4.29 24.02
CA LEU A 298 35.49 4.50 22.64
C LEU A 298 36.06 3.42 21.71
N PHE A 299 37.33 3.07 21.90
CA PHE A 299 38.01 2.05 21.13
C PHE A 299 37.39 0.66 21.29
N ASN A 300 36.91 0.33 22.48
CA ASN A 300 36.38 -0.97 22.82
C ASN A 300 34.85 -1.08 22.70
N VAL A 301 34.11 -0.01 22.39
CA VAL A 301 32.65 -0.01 22.47
C VAL A 301 31.97 -1.07 21.58
N ASP A 302 32.55 -1.41 20.44
CA ASP A 302 32.01 -2.44 19.52
C ASP A 302 32.22 -3.87 20.03
N TYR A 303 32.98 -4.04 21.11
CA TYR A 303 33.30 -5.35 21.72
C TYR A 303 32.63 -5.53 23.09
N MET A 304 31.81 -4.57 23.52
CA MET A 304 31.20 -4.56 24.84
C MET A 304 29.78 -5.16 24.81
N VAL A 305 29.49 -6.00 25.80
CA VAL A 305 28.17 -6.55 26.10
C VAL A 305 27.87 -6.41 27.58
N THR A 306 26.58 -6.39 27.96
CA THR A 306 26.20 -6.48 29.36
C THR A 306 26.36 -7.92 29.87
N GLU A 307 26.51 -8.10 31.18
CA GLU A 307 26.51 -9.42 31.79
C GLU A 307 25.18 -10.14 31.55
N GLU A 308 24.06 -9.39 31.64
CA GLU A 308 22.72 -9.92 31.35
C GLU A 308 22.60 -10.47 29.93
N ASP A 309 23.04 -9.74 28.91
CA ASP A 309 22.98 -10.18 27.52
C ASP A 309 23.91 -11.37 27.24
N PHE A 310 25.09 -11.39 27.88
CA PHE A 310 26.01 -12.51 27.78
C PHE A 310 25.43 -13.81 28.39
N MET A 311 24.83 -13.69 29.56
CA MET A 311 24.16 -14.82 30.23
C MET A 311 22.92 -15.27 29.48
N TYR A 312 22.14 -14.34 28.96
CA TYR A 312 20.98 -14.62 28.11
C TYR A 312 21.37 -15.40 26.85
N TYR A 313 22.39 -14.96 26.15
CA TYR A 313 22.92 -15.69 24.97
C TYR A 313 23.36 -17.10 25.30
N ARG A 314 24.06 -17.29 26.41
CA ARG A 314 24.44 -18.62 26.89
C ARG A 314 23.23 -19.51 27.20
N LEU A 315 22.22 -18.93 27.87
CA LEU A 315 20.99 -19.66 28.17
C LEU A 315 20.29 -20.11 26.86
N VAL A 316 20.10 -19.16 25.92
CA VAL A 316 19.44 -19.45 24.63
C VAL A 316 20.21 -20.51 23.84
N SER A 317 21.53 -20.44 23.78
CA SER A 317 22.36 -21.37 22.97
C SER A 317 22.50 -22.75 23.58
N SER A 318 22.40 -22.91 24.90
CA SER A 318 22.73 -24.16 25.61
C SER A 318 21.54 -24.85 26.29
N SER A 319 20.41 -24.17 26.47
CA SER A 319 19.23 -24.72 27.15
C SER A 319 18.25 -25.40 26.18
N PRO A 320 18.09 -26.72 26.19
CA PRO A 320 17.11 -27.44 25.39
C PRO A 320 15.67 -26.96 25.69
N LYS A 321 15.37 -26.70 26.98
CA LYS A 321 14.06 -26.22 27.42
C LYS A 321 13.72 -24.86 26.77
N TYR A 322 14.68 -23.96 26.69
CA TYR A 322 14.49 -22.67 26.07
C TYR A 322 14.30 -22.78 24.54
N GLN A 323 15.06 -23.67 23.91
CA GLN A 323 14.90 -23.96 22.48
C GLN A 323 13.55 -24.58 22.16
N ASP A 324 13.04 -25.45 23.05
CA ASP A 324 11.67 -25.98 22.92
C ASP A 324 10.62 -24.91 23.06
N HIS A 325 10.78 -24.02 24.02
CA HIS A 325 9.89 -22.87 24.19
C HIS A 325 9.86 -22.01 22.91
N LEU A 326 11.01 -21.64 22.36
CA LEU A 326 11.06 -20.88 21.09
C LEU A 326 10.40 -21.63 19.93
N ARG A 327 10.55 -22.96 19.87
CA ARG A 327 9.88 -23.79 18.86
C ARG A 327 8.37 -23.73 18.99
N GLN A 328 7.85 -23.83 20.19
CA GLN A 328 6.40 -23.72 20.48
C GLN A 328 5.86 -22.35 20.09
N LEU A 329 6.56 -21.26 20.43
CA LEU A 329 6.19 -19.91 19.99
C LEU A 329 6.11 -19.82 18.46
N ARG A 330 7.13 -20.32 17.75
CA ARG A 330 7.19 -20.31 16.28
C ARG A 330 6.07 -21.11 15.64
N CYS A 331 5.72 -22.28 16.24
CA CYS A 331 4.68 -23.16 15.72
C CYS A 331 3.29 -22.53 15.74
N ASP A 332 2.99 -21.67 16.70
CA ASP A 332 1.69 -21.04 16.87
C ASP A 332 1.67 -19.59 16.36
N CYS A 333 2.82 -19.06 15.92
CA CYS A 333 2.96 -17.67 15.50
C CYS A 333 2.54 -17.48 14.04
N PHE A 334 1.52 -16.65 13.83
CA PHE A 334 1.25 -15.97 12.58
C PHE A 334 1.96 -14.60 12.63
N GLY A 335 2.87 -14.32 11.74
CA GLY A 335 3.63 -13.08 11.74
C GLY A 335 3.43 -12.25 10.47
N TYR A 336 2.96 -11.01 10.64
CA TYR A 336 2.97 -10.01 9.60
C TYR A 336 4.19 -9.09 9.77
N TRP A 337 5.00 -8.98 8.74
CA TRP A 337 6.25 -8.25 8.76
C TRP A 337 6.25 -7.14 7.71
N GLN A 338 6.86 -6.02 8.04
CA GLN A 338 7.05 -4.94 7.09
C GLN A 338 8.40 -4.27 7.31
N GLY A 339 8.93 -3.68 6.24
CA GLY A 339 10.18 -2.95 6.28
C GLY A 339 10.23 -1.84 5.24
N SER A 340 11.37 -1.22 5.13
CA SER A 340 11.68 -0.15 4.17
C SER A 340 12.90 -0.51 3.34
N THR A 341 13.03 0.09 2.16
CA THR A 341 14.27 -0.02 1.38
C THR A 341 15.47 0.55 2.15
N ILE A 342 15.21 1.46 3.10
CA ILE A 342 16.24 2.04 3.97
C ILE A 342 16.91 0.96 4.84
N ASP A 343 16.21 -0.11 5.19
CA ASP A 343 16.77 -1.22 5.96
C ASP A 343 17.95 -1.91 5.23
N ASN A 344 18.08 -1.68 3.93
CA ASN A 344 19.16 -2.20 3.09
C ASN A 344 20.14 -1.12 2.61
N ILE A 345 20.19 0.02 3.29
CA ILE A 345 20.98 1.19 2.86
C ILE A 345 22.49 0.90 2.83
N SER A 346 22.97 -0.01 3.67
CA SER A 346 24.37 -0.44 3.71
C SER A 346 24.85 -1.05 2.39
N LEU A 347 23.94 -1.67 1.61
CA LEU A 347 24.23 -2.23 0.29
C LEU A 347 23.87 -1.28 -0.86
N LEU A 348 22.79 -0.49 -0.69
CA LEU A 348 22.24 0.33 -1.75
C LEU A 348 22.87 1.73 -1.85
N THR A 349 23.44 2.21 -0.75
CA THR A 349 23.95 3.56 -0.55
C THR A 349 22.86 4.64 -0.54
N GLU A 350 23.17 5.80 0.04
CA GLU A 350 22.24 6.94 0.05
C GLU A 350 21.93 7.45 -1.38
N ASP A 351 22.89 7.35 -2.29
CA ASP A 351 22.74 7.84 -3.66
C ASP A 351 21.63 7.13 -4.42
N TYR A 352 21.43 5.83 -4.15
CA TYR A 352 20.31 5.10 -4.71
C TYR A 352 18.97 5.68 -4.25
N ILE A 353 18.83 5.97 -2.95
CA ILE A 353 17.60 6.55 -2.39
C ILE A 353 17.35 7.96 -2.94
N LYS A 354 18.41 8.80 -3.00
CA LYS A 354 18.34 10.16 -3.58
C LYS A 354 17.94 10.11 -5.07
N LYS A 355 18.50 9.18 -5.83
CA LYS A 355 18.11 8.96 -7.23
C LYS A 355 16.66 8.54 -7.35
N CYS A 356 16.21 7.57 -6.58
CA CYS A 356 14.80 7.14 -6.57
C CYS A 356 13.85 8.29 -6.22
N LYS A 357 14.21 9.13 -5.24
CA LYS A 357 13.42 10.30 -4.83
C LYS A 357 13.28 11.33 -5.95
N ARG A 358 14.31 11.51 -6.76
CA ARG A 358 14.31 12.43 -7.90
C ARG A 358 13.53 11.89 -9.10
N ASP A 359 13.72 10.58 -9.41
CA ASP A 359 13.28 9.99 -10.67
C ASP A 359 11.86 9.35 -10.57
N LEU A 360 11.35 9.08 -9.35
CA LEU A 360 10.04 8.48 -9.15
C LEU A 360 8.99 9.51 -8.71
N PRO A 361 7.75 9.38 -9.18
CA PRO A 361 6.63 10.14 -8.62
C PRO A 361 6.57 9.99 -7.09
N PRO A 362 6.27 11.05 -6.33
CA PRO A 362 6.30 11.05 -4.86
C PRO A 362 5.53 9.90 -4.22
N LEU A 363 4.34 9.58 -4.73
CA LEU A 363 3.52 8.47 -4.23
C LEU A 363 4.19 7.11 -4.47
N ILE A 364 4.75 6.90 -5.66
CA ILE A 364 5.47 5.66 -5.99
C ILE A 364 6.72 5.52 -5.14
N PHE A 365 7.44 6.62 -4.90
CA PHE A 365 8.58 6.63 -4.00
C PHE A 365 8.17 6.26 -2.56
N ALA A 366 7.11 6.89 -2.03
CA ALA A 366 6.61 6.63 -0.69
C ALA A 366 6.22 5.15 -0.50
N ILE A 367 5.48 4.56 -1.45
CA ILE A 367 5.00 3.18 -1.35
C ILE A 367 6.10 2.17 -1.68
N SER A 368 6.79 2.34 -2.82
CA SER A 368 7.69 1.31 -3.37
C SER A 368 9.09 1.34 -2.78
N ILE A 369 9.51 2.46 -2.15
CA ILE A 369 10.83 2.63 -1.55
C ILE A 369 10.74 2.77 -0.05
N LEU A 370 9.90 3.68 0.46
CA LEU A 370 9.80 3.89 1.91
C LEU A 370 8.89 2.87 2.61
N GLY A 371 8.05 2.13 1.87
CA GLY A 371 7.09 1.19 2.45
C GLY A 371 5.95 1.88 3.21
N ILE A 372 5.72 3.17 2.93
CA ILE A 372 4.66 3.93 3.57
C ILE A 372 3.31 3.44 3.07
N LYS A 373 2.42 3.14 3.99
CA LYS A 373 1.04 2.76 3.68
C LYS A 373 0.23 4.02 3.46
N VAL A 374 -0.42 4.09 2.31
CA VAL A 374 -1.44 5.11 2.07
C VAL A 374 -2.78 4.52 2.52
N LYS A 375 -3.48 5.19 3.44
CA LYS A 375 -4.87 4.83 3.76
C LYS A 375 -5.67 4.92 2.46
N ARG A 376 -6.37 3.86 2.13
CA ARG A 376 -7.15 3.75 0.90
C ARG A 376 -8.62 3.80 1.29
N SER A 377 -9.35 4.72 0.71
CA SER A 377 -10.78 4.54 0.51
C SER A 377 -10.96 3.40 -0.50
N ALA A 378 -12.10 2.78 -0.52
CA ALA A 378 -12.44 1.62 -1.35
C ALA A 378 -11.66 1.45 -2.68
N GLU A 379 -11.83 0.31 -3.27
CA GLU A 379 -11.25 -0.16 -4.53
C GLU A 379 -11.52 0.78 -5.70
N GLY A 380 -10.53 1.58 -6.16
CA GLY A 380 -10.84 2.47 -7.25
C GLY A 380 -9.68 3.25 -7.87
N PHE A 381 -10.05 4.05 -8.87
CA PHE A 381 -9.13 4.95 -9.54
C PHE A 381 -8.63 6.04 -8.56
N TYR A 382 -9.46 6.46 -7.61
CA TYR A 382 -9.14 7.44 -6.56
C TYR A 382 -8.82 6.74 -5.23
N PHE A 383 -7.81 5.92 -5.22
CA PHE A 383 -7.47 5.08 -4.06
C PHE A 383 -7.04 5.86 -2.80
N ALA A 384 -6.64 7.12 -2.95
CA ALA A 384 -6.29 7.99 -1.83
C ALA A 384 -7.49 8.81 -1.31
N LEU A 385 -8.68 8.66 -1.91
CA LEU A 385 -9.89 9.34 -1.47
C LEU A 385 -10.37 8.76 -0.13
N ASP A 386 -10.65 9.63 0.82
CA ASP A 386 -11.16 9.31 2.16
C ASP A 386 -12.22 10.36 2.53
N ILE A 387 -13.45 10.11 2.10
CA ILE A 387 -14.57 11.06 2.27
C ILE A 387 -14.96 11.21 3.73
N GLU A 388 -14.93 10.10 4.50
CA GLU A 388 -15.37 10.14 5.89
C GLU A 388 -14.33 10.75 6.85
N GLY A 389 -13.05 10.65 6.50
CA GLY A 389 -11.99 11.11 7.40
C GLY A 389 -11.33 12.42 7.00
N LYS A 390 -10.88 12.56 5.75
CA LYS A 390 -9.97 13.65 5.37
C LYS A 390 -10.53 14.60 4.32
N HIS A 391 -11.25 14.10 3.33
CA HIS A 391 -11.62 14.87 2.15
C HIS A 391 -13.05 15.41 2.21
N GLY A 392 -13.97 14.69 2.87
CA GLY A 392 -15.33 15.14 3.04
C GLY A 392 -15.46 16.22 4.12
N TYR A 393 -16.34 17.17 3.90
CA TYR A 393 -16.74 18.14 4.91
C TYR A 393 -18.23 18.46 4.75
N LEU A 394 -18.79 19.06 5.78
CA LEU A 394 -20.12 19.65 5.79
C LEU A 394 -20.00 21.18 5.83
N ASP A 395 -21.04 21.90 5.48
CA ASP A 395 -21.04 23.38 5.44
C ASP A 395 -20.76 24.05 6.81
N GLU A 396 -20.67 23.28 7.86
CA GLU A 396 -20.57 23.75 9.24
C GLU A 396 -19.29 24.46 9.63
N GLY A 397 -18.17 24.08 9.02
CA GLY A 397 -16.90 24.20 9.74
C GLY A 397 -16.31 25.59 9.75
N ASP A 398 -16.23 26.20 8.60
CA ASP A 398 -15.38 27.38 8.45
C ASP A 398 -16.12 28.71 8.59
N ASN A 399 -17.46 28.70 8.51
CA ASN A 399 -18.26 29.91 8.46
C ASN A 399 -19.20 30.12 9.67
N GLY A 400 -19.17 29.21 10.65
CA GLY A 400 -20.11 29.25 11.79
C GLY A 400 -21.58 29.02 11.39
N ILE A 401 -21.84 28.59 10.16
CA ILE A 401 -23.15 28.21 9.67
C ILE A 401 -23.28 26.71 9.90
N ILE A 402 -24.10 26.36 10.84
CA ILE A 402 -24.45 24.96 11.11
C ILE A 402 -25.42 24.53 10.02
N ASP A 403 -24.98 23.77 9.06
CA ASP A 403 -25.89 23.10 8.13
C ASP A 403 -26.23 21.71 8.67
N ASN A 404 -27.28 21.64 9.44
CA ASN A 404 -27.88 20.42 9.91
C ASN A 404 -29.06 20.03 9.01
N ASN A 405 -28.80 19.80 7.72
CA ASN A 405 -29.82 19.23 6.83
C ASN A 405 -30.19 17.80 7.26
N PHE A 406 -29.47 17.27 8.21
CA PHE A 406 -29.74 15.99 8.86
C PHE A 406 -30.02 16.19 10.34
N SER A 407 -31.07 15.53 10.83
CA SER A 407 -31.33 15.40 12.25
C SER A 407 -31.06 13.96 12.69
N VAL A 408 -30.40 13.81 13.83
CA VAL A 408 -30.21 12.48 14.47
C VAL A 408 -31.52 12.07 15.10
N LYS A 409 -32.14 11.01 14.59
CA LYS A 409 -33.36 10.42 15.17
C LYS A 409 -33.03 9.04 15.72
N THR A 410 -33.43 8.79 16.97
CA THR A 410 -33.37 7.46 17.55
C THR A 410 -34.51 6.62 16.97
N VAL A 411 -34.16 5.65 16.14
CA VAL A 411 -35.13 4.71 15.58
C VAL A 411 -35.11 3.43 16.41
N SER A 412 -36.25 3.12 17.04
CA SER A 412 -36.43 1.88 17.77
C SER A 412 -37.12 0.84 16.88
N ARG A 413 -36.48 -0.30 16.69
CA ARG A 413 -37.02 -1.45 15.97
C ARG A 413 -37.17 -2.63 16.93
N VAL A 414 -38.27 -3.34 16.83
CA VAL A 414 -38.47 -4.60 17.57
C VAL A 414 -38.18 -5.77 16.63
N TYR A 415 -37.22 -6.59 17.00
CA TYR A 415 -36.89 -7.83 16.29
C TYR A 415 -36.84 -8.97 17.30
N ASN A 416 -37.60 -10.05 17.08
CA ASN A 416 -37.73 -11.19 17.97
C ASN A 416 -38.08 -10.79 19.43
N GLY A 417 -39.00 -9.83 19.59
CA GLY A 417 -39.46 -9.38 20.93
C GLY A 417 -38.45 -8.53 21.70
N LYS A 418 -37.30 -8.20 21.14
CA LYS A 418 -36.33 -7.28 21.74
C LYS A 418 -36.30 -5.95 20.97
N SER A 419 -36.35 -4.86 21.73
CA SER A 419 -36.18 -3.50 21.18
C SER A 419 -34.72 -3.18 20.98
N TYR A 420 -34.39 -2.74 19.81
CA TYR A 420 -33.07 -2.19 19.45
C TYR A 420 -33.25 -0.72 19.09
N SER A 421 -32.51 0.17 19.73
CA SER A 421 -32.45 1.59 19.40
C SER A 421 -31.14 1.89 18.69
N ALA A 422 -31.23 2.53 17.54
CA ALA A 422 -30.07 3.05 16.81
C ALA A 422 -30.28 4.53 16.52
N GLU A 423 -29.25 5.33 16.68
CA GLU A 423 -29.22 6.68 16.19
C GLU A 423 -28.99 6.64 14.68
N VAL A 424 -29.91 7.23 13.94
CA VAL A 424 -29.86 7.29 12.47
C VAL A 424 -29.95 8.74 12.07
N GLU A 425 -28.99 9.20 11.28
CA GLU A 425 -29.08 10.49 10.60
C GLU A 425 -30.17 10.41 9.53
N THR A 426 -31.16 11.27 9.64
CA THR A 426 -32.25 11.36 8.67
C THR A 426 -32.30 12.79 8.11
N PRO A 427 -32.56 12.95 6.79
CA PRO A 427 -32.74 14.27 6.22
C PRO A 427 -33.84 15.07 6.96
N ASP A 428 -33.53 16.31 7.34
CA ASP A 428 -34.50 17.22 7.92
C ASP A 428 -35.27 17.93 6.81
N PHE A 429 -36.38 17.32 6.39
CA PHE A 429 -37.15 17.80 5.28
C PHE A 429 -37.82 19.17 5.55
N GLU A 430 -38.10 19.49 6.81
CA GLU A 430 -38.68 20.83 7.16
C GLU A 430 -37.60 21.90 6.93
N ARG A 431 -36.40 21.65 7.32
CA ARG A 431 -35.26 22.54 7.09
C ARG A 431 -34.87 22.62 5.63
N ILE A 432 -34.77 21.45 4.95
CA ILE A 432 -34.51 21.40 3.50
C ILE A 432 -35.57 22.20 2.72
N ALA A 433 -36.85 22.07 3.09
CA ALA A 433 -37.93 22.83 2.45
C ALA A 433 -37.90 24.33 2.75
N SER A 434 -37.29 24.76 3.84
CA SER A 434 -37.10 26.17 4.20
C SER A 434 -35.97 26.85 3.42
N ILE A 435 -35.04 26.06 2.82
CA ILE A 435 -33.93 26.59 2.04
C ILE A 435 -34.44 27.05 0.69
N SER A 436 -34.25 28.35 0.37
CA SER A 436 -34.58 28.90 -0.92
C SER A 436 -33.70 28.32 -2.03
N ASP A 437 -34.30 27.97 -3.18
CA ASP A 437 -33.60 27.49 -4.39
C ASP A 437 -32.49 28.42 -4.92
N CYS A 438 -32.40 29.62 -4.41
CA CYS A 438 -31.48 30.67 -4.85
C CYS A 438 -30.46 31.03 -3.76
N GLN A 439 -30.36 30.27 -2.69
CA GLN A 439 -29.37 30.54 -1.66
C GLN A 439 -27.96 30.11 -2.12
N MET A 440 -27.00 30.93 -1.72
CA MET A 440 -25.57 30.62 -1.86
C MET A 440 -25.21 29.40 -1.02
N ASP A 441 -24.27 28.61 -1.50
CA ASP A 441 -23.71 27.52 -0.69
C ASP A 441 -23.09 28.11 0.59
N GLY A 442 -23.37 27.51 1.74
CA GLY A 442 -22.90 28.00 3.04
C GLY A 442 -21.39 28.02 3.20
N ASP A 443 -20.71 27.18 2.45
CA ASP A 443 -19.25 27.07 2.38
C ASP A 443 -18.61 27.98 1.32
N LEU A 444 -19.40 28.83 0.61
CA LEU A 444 -18.93 29.75 -0.39
C LEU A 444 -18.81 31.17 0.20
N HIS A 445 -17.60 31.72 0.19
CA HIS A 445 -17.35 33.10 0.67
C HIS A 445 -17.67 34.14 -0.40
N PRO A 446 -18.08 35.35 -0.02
CA PRO A 446 -18.38 36.41 -0.98
C PRO A 446 -17.25 36.72 -1.97
N ASP A 447 -16.02 36.61 -1.53
CA ASP A 447 -14.84 36.94 -2.33
C ASP A 447 -14.31 35.77 -3.16
N ASP A 448 -14.86 34.56 -3.00
CA ASP A 448 -14.40 33.38 -3.71
C ASP A 448 -14.66 33.48 -5.22
N GLU A 449 -13.63 33.22 -6.01
CA GLU A 449 -13.75 33.00 -7.46
C GLU A 449 -14.27 31.56 -7.69
N LEU A 450 -15.20 31.41 -8.63
CA LEU A 450 -15.69 30.10 -9.02
C LEU A 450 -14.83 29.49 -10.13
N PHE A 451 -14.39 28.25 -9.93
CA PHE A 451 -13.75 27.40 -10.90
C PHE A 451 -14.74 26.33 -11.35
N ILE A 452 -14.97 26.19 -12.64
CA ILE A 452 -15.88 25.19 -13.17
C ILE A 452 -15.23 24.36 -14.26
N ALA A 453 -15.60 23.08 -14.32
CA ALA A 453 -15.26 22.19 -15.41
C ALA A 453 -16.40 21.18 -15.63
N GLY A 454 -16.52 20.68 -16.84
CA GLY A 454 -17.60 19.73 -17.18
C GLY A 454 -17.10 18.56 -18.00
N ASP A 455 -17.91 17.49 -18.01
CA ASP A 455 -17.82 16.40 -18.94
C ASP A 455 -19.10 16.35 -19.79
N TRP A 456 -18.92 16.36 -21.12
CA TRP A 456 -19.96 16.58 -22.09
C TRP A 456 -20.18 15.35 -22.94
N ASN A 457 -21.35 14.75 -22.83
CA ASN A 457 -21.70 13.61 -23.69
C ASN A 457 -23.21 13.57 -24.03
N SER A 458 -23.62 12.59 -24.83
CA SER A 458 -24.99 12.50 -25.34
C SER A 458 -26.04 12.07 -24.31
N ARG A 459 -25.65 11.45 -23.20
CA ARG A 459 -26.55 10.85 -22.21
C ARG A 459 -26.66 11.65 -20.93
N ILE A 460 -25.51 12.14 -20.45
CA ILE A 460 -25.41 12.90 -19.23
C ILE A 460 -24.37 14.00 -19.41
N ASN A 461 -24.66 15.18 -18.89
CA ASN A 461 -23.73 16.31 -18.90
C ASN A 461 -23.49 16.74 -17.46
N TRP A 462 -22.22 16.80 -17.07
CA TRP A 462 -21.78 17.14 -15.73
C TRP A 462 -21.10 18.50 -15.67
N LEU A 463 -21.32 19.20 -14.56
CA LEU A 463 -20.61 20.42 -14.19
C LEU A 463 -20.16 20.29 -12.74
N VAL A 464 -18.86 20.40 -12.47
CA VAL A 464 -18.28 20.40 -11.13
C VAL A 464 -17.80 21.81 -10.82
N ILE A 465 -18.17 22.31 -9.64
CA ILE A 465 -17.94 23.67 -9.19
C ILE A 465 -17.04 23.65 -7.96
N GLY A 466 -16.02 24.48 -7.95
CA GLY A 466 -15.11 24.61 -6.81
C GLY A 466 -14.57 26.01 -6.65
N THR A 467 -13.90 26.22 -5.53
CA THR A 467 -13.09 27.41 -5.22
C THR A 467 -11.73 26.98 -4.67
N VAL A 468 -10.75 27.87 -4.76
CA VAL A 468 -9.40 27.59 -4.22
C VAL A 468 -9.08 28.59 -3.13
N ARG A 469 -8.78 28.07 -1.95
CA ARG A 469 -8.37 28.89 -0.82
C ARG A 469 -6.94 28.57 -0.42
N ARG A 470 -6.24 29.60 -0.01
CA ARG A 470 -4.88 29.52 0.47
C ARG A 470 -4.87 29.65 1.99
N ASN A 471 -4.27 28.69 2.68
CA ASN A 471 -4.09 28.76 4.12
C ASN A 471 -3.14 29.92 4.44
N PRO A 472 -3.52 30.90 5.31
CA PRO A 472 -2.71 32.08 5.58
C PRO A 472 -1.37 31.75 6.25
N ASP A 473 -1.30 30.70 7.08
CA ASP A 473 -0.11 30.34 7.84
C ASP A 473 0.88 29.49 7.03
N THR A 474 0.36 28.49 6.32
CA THR A 474 1.19 27.53 5.58
C THR A 474 1.38 27.89 4.12
N HIS A 475 0.61 28.85 3.61
CA HIS A 475 0.52 29.23 2.20
C HIS A 475 0.15 28.10 1.23
N LEU A 476 -0.34 26.99 1.76
CA LEU A 476 -0.76 25.84 0.98
C LEU A 476 -2.18 26.05 0.43
N GLU A 477 -2.39 25.59 -0.79
CA GLU A 477 -3.67 25.74 -1.48
C GLU A 477 -4.53 24.50 -1.32
N THR A 478 -5.84 24.73 -1.16
CA THR A 478 -6.86 23.68 -1.11
C THR A 478 -7.97 23.99 -2.11
N LEU A 479 -8.27 23.04 -2.97
CA LEU A 479 -9.45 23.05 -3.83
C LEU A 479 -10.63 22.52 -3.01
N TYR A 480 -11.60 23.38 -2.80
CA TYR A 480 -12.90 23.03 -2.24
C TYR A 480 -13.86 22.75 -3.38
N VAL A 481 -14.32 21.52 -3.51
CA VAL A 481 -15.40 21.14 -4.44
C VAL A 481 -16.71 21.41 -3.72
N ILE A 482 -17.30 22.56 -4.02
CA ILE A 482 -18.46 23.08 -3.30
C ILE A 482 -19.71 22.33 -3.75
N ASN A 483 -19.88 22.17 -5.06
CA ASN A 483 -21.10 21.64 -5.63
C ASN A 483 -20.83 20.90 -6.94
N SER A 484 -21.77 20.05 -7.31
CA SER A 484 -21.79 19.43 -8.63
C SER A 484 -23.21 19.31 -9.15
N MET A 485 -23.38 19.55 -10.44
CA MET A 485 -24.68 19.54 -11.10
C MET A 485 -24.62 18.67 -12.34
N PHE A 486 -25.71 18.01 -12.66
CA PHE A 486 -25.83 17.26 -13.90
C PHE A 486 -27.24 17.31 -14.46
N VAL A 487 -27.35 17.02 -15.75
CA VAL A 487 -28.60 16.78 -16.48
C VAL A 487 -28.47 15.51 -17.29
N LYS A 488 -29.59 14.80 -17.46
CA LYS A 488 -29.63 13.53 -18.20
C LYS A 488 -30.89 13.39 -19.04
N GLY A 489 -30.87 12.45 -19.98
CA GLY A 489 -31.99 12.15 -20.85
C GLY A 489 -32.28 13.28 -21.86
N GLU A 490 -33.45 13.85 -21.80
CA GLU A 490 -33.89 14.93 -22.72
C GLU A 490 -33.31 16.30 -22.35
N GLU A 491 -32.88 16.49 -21.10
CA GLU A 491 -32.23 17.73 -20.67
C GLU A 491 -30.83 17.86 -21.25
N LYS A 492 -30.52 19.01 -21.82
CA LYS A 492 -29.24 19.31 -22.47
C LYS A 492 -28.42 20.33 -21.67
N VAL A 493 -27.23 20.67 -22.19
CA VAL A 493 -26.31 21.62 -21.56
C VAL A 493 -26.97 22.96 -21.27
N ASP A 494 -27.89 23.43 -22.16
CA ASP A 494 -28.70 24.63 -21.96
C ASP A 494 -29.49 24.59 -20.65
N SER A 495 -30.13 23.48 -20.35
CA SER A 495 -30.84 23.26 -19.08
C SER A 495 -29.90 23.28 -17.88
N LEU A 496 -28.71 22.66 -18.01
CA LEU A 496 -27.70 22.67 -16.95
C LEU A 496 -27.21 24.07 -16.64
N MET A 497 -26.90 24.87 -17.66
CA MET A 497 -26.45 26.25 -17.49
C MET A 497 -27.53 27.17 -16.90
N LYS A 498 -28.78 26.97 -17.28
CA LYS A 498 -29.91 27.68 -16.65
C LYS A 498 -30.04 27.34 -15.16
N LYS A 499 -29.89 26.07 -14.80
CA LYS A 499 -29.84 25.60 -13.37
C LYS A 499 -28.70 26.27 -12.63
N PHE A 500 -27.50 26.26 -13.20
CA PHE A 500 -26.30 26.88 -12.63
C PHE A 500 -26.50 28.37 -12.37
N ASN A 501 -26.91 29.12 -13.39
CA ASN A 501 -27.12 30.59 -13.32
C ASN A 501 -28.16 30.97 -12.27
N ARG A 502 -29.26 30.22 -12.19
CA ARG A 502 -30.29 30.43 -11.18
C ARG A 502 -29.76 30.18 -9.77
N TYR A 503 -29.02 29.09 -9.58
CA TYR A 503 -28.51 28.70 -8.27
C TYR A 503 -27.46 29.69 -7.74
N TYR A 504 -26.53 30.12 -8.59
CA TYR A 504 -25.43 31.01 -8.21
C TYR A 504 -25.74 32.52 -8.41
N ALA A 505 -26.97 32.89 -8.72
CA ALA A 505 -27.37 34.29 -8.84
C ALA A 505 -27.06 35.14 -7.59
N PRO A 506 -27.21 34.66 -6.36
CA PRO A 506 -26.83 35.43 -5.17
C PRO A 506 -25.32 35.67 -5.08
N HIS A 507 -24.49 34.66 -5.40
CA HIS A 507 -23.02 34.79 -5.40
C HIS A 507 -22.53 35.75 -6.48
N ARG A 508 -23.10 35.68 -7.68
CA ARG A 508 -22.77 36.57 -8.78
C ARG A 508 -22.95 38.07 -8.44
N ARG A 509 -23.84 38.39 -7.52
CA ARG A 509 -24.00 39.78 -7.04
C ARG A 509 -22.82 40.26 -6.21
N GLN A 510 -22.05 39.32 -5.65
CA GLN A 510 -20.92 39.62 -4.80
C GLN A 510 -19.61 39.45 -5.58
N ASN A 511 -19.42 38.33 -6.27
CA ASN A 511 -18.28 38.07 -7.13
C ASN A 511 -18.76 37.51 -8.48
N ARG A 512 -18.38 38.17 -9.58
CA ARG A 512 -18.76 37.78 -10.94
C ARG A 512 -17.72 36.90 -11.64
N VAL A 513 -16.56 36.75 -11.04
CA VAL A 513 -15.45 36.09 -11.72
C VAL A 513 -15.65 34.57 -11.71
N ILE A 514 -15.62 34.00 -12.91
CA ILE A 514 -15.71 32.56 -13.12
C ILE A 514 -14.63 32.08 -14.09
N THR A 515 -13.89 31.11 -13.69
CA THR A 515 -12.88 30.45 -14.56
C THR A 515 -13.42 29.11 -15.04
N PHE A 516 -13.59 28.98 -16.36
CA PHE A 516 -14.09 27.78 -17.02
C PHE A 516 -12.97 27.00 -17.69
N PHE A 517 -12.64 25.83 -17.15
CA PHE A 517 -11.68 24.90 -17.74
C PHE A 517 -12.38 23.95 -18.71
N TYR A 518 -11.86 23.84 -19.93
CA TYR A 518 -12.36 22.91 -20.92
C TYR A 518 -11.23 22.27 -21.71
N ASP A 519 -11.46 21.08 -22.19
CA ASP A 519 -10.52 20.33 -23.03
C ASP A 519 -11.00 20.21 -24.48
N ALA A 520 -10.27 19.43 -25.28
CA ALA A 520 -10.60 19.22 -26.68
C ALA A 520 -11.99 18.61 -26.92
N THR A 521 -12.57 17.88 -25.92
CA THR A 521 -13.90 17.25 -26.06
C THR A 521 -15.01 18.32 -26.11
N ALA A 522 -14.82 19.43 -25.39
CA ALA A 522 -15.79 20.54 -25.40
C ALA A 522 -15.84 21.33 -26.72
N LYS A 523 -14.88 21.07 -27.63
CA LYS A 523 -14.82 21.68 -28.98
C LYS A 523 -15.58 20.89 -30.04
N HIS A 524 -16.31 19.86 -29.66
CA HIS A 524 -17.11 19.06 -30.56
C HIS A 524 -18.57 19.43 -30.52
N LYS A 525 -19.24 19.33 -31.69
CA LYS A 525 -20.67 19.48 -31.84
C LYS A 525 -21.33 18.18 -31.40
N GLY A 526 -22.03 18.18 -30.30
CA GLY A 526 -22.67 16.98 -29.76
C GLY A 526 -24.17 16.95 -29.98
N TYR A 527 -24.76 15.76 -29.93
CA TYR A 527 -26.23 15.58 -29.97
C TYR A 527 -26.96 16.19 -28.77
N ALA A 528 -26.25 16.65 -27.78
CA ALA A 528 -26.80 17.27 -26.57
C ALA A 528 -27.02 18.79 -26.69
N LEU A 529 -26.90 19.35 -27.88
CA LEU A 529 -27.03 20.78 -28.14
C LEU A 529 -28.21 21.07 -29.07
N GLU A 530 -28.87 22.21 -28.84
CA GLU A 530 -29.93 22.72 -29.68
C GLU A 530 -29.40 23.69 -30.76
N GLY A 531 -28.35 23.36 -31.46
CA GLY A 531 -27.77 24.25 -32.46
C GLY A 531 -26.49 23.69 -33.06
N GLN A 532 -25.80 24.54 -33.83
CA GLN A 532 -24.51 24.15 -34.46
C GLN A 532 -23.28 24.62 -33.65
N GLU A 533 -23.48 25.09 -32.41
CA GLU A 533 -22.38 25.58 -31.55
C GLU A 533 -21.64 24.44 -30.88
N ASP A 534 -20.37 24.66 -30.50
CA ASP A 534 -19.62 23.75 -29.67
C ASP A 534 -20.06 23.81 -28.19
N PHE A 535 -19.89 22.76 -27.41
CA PHE A 535 -20.25 22.74 -25.98
C PHE A 535 -19.65 23.93 -25.22
N LYS A 536 -18.38 24.28 -25.45
CA LYS A 536 -17.72 25.43 -24.82
C LYS A 536 -18.44 26.77 -25.13
N ASP A 537 -18.87 26.94 -26.38
CA ASP A 537 -19.49 28.20 -26.81
C ASP A 537 -20.87 28.37 -26.17
N VAL A 538 -21.65 27.29 -26.04
CA VAL A 538 -22.90 27.26 -25.31
C VAL A 538 -22.71 27.66 -23.85
N VAL A 539 -21.74 27.03 -23.15
CA VAL A 539 -21.44 27.33 -21.75
C VAL A 539 -21.03 28.79 -21.57
N ILE A 540 -20.10 29.28 -22.39
CA ILE A 540 -19.62 30.67 -22.34
C ILE A 540 -20.76 31.64 -22.59
N ARG A 541 -21.58 31.40 -23.62
CA ARG A 541 -22.72 32.25 -23.94
C ARG A 541 -23.71 32.36 -22.77
N TYR A 542 -24.15 31.23 -22.18
CA TYR A 542 -25.08 31.25 -21.05
C TYR A 542 -24.51 31.95 -19.81
N LEU A 543 -23.22 31.87 -19.57
CA LEU A 543 -22.58 32.60 -18.48
C LEU A 543 -22.52 34.10 -18.76
N GLN A 544 -22.11 34.49 -19.98
CA GLN A 544 -22.04 35.91 -20.39
C GLN A 544 -23.40 36.56 -20.45
N ASP A 545 -24.41 35.86 -20.98
CA ASP A 545 -25.78 36.33 -21.03
C ASP A 545 -26.35 36.66 -19.63
N ASP A 546 -25.89 35.90 -18.63
CA ASP A 546 -26.25 36.10 -17.23
C ASP A 546 -25.23 36.98 -16.45
N HIS A 547 -24.39 37.73 -17.18
CA HIS A 547 -23.45 38.75 -16.65
C HIS A 547 -22.33 38.25 -15.76
N TRP A 548 -21.85 37.03 -16.00
CA TRP A 548 -20.57 36.53 -15.41
C TRP A 548 -19.37 37.08 -16.18
N ASP A 549 -18.29 37.37 -15.44
CA ASP A 549 -16.97 37.70 -16.00
C ASP A 549 -16.20 36.38 -16.25
N VAL A 550 -16.43 35.80 -17.43
CA VAL A 550 -15.95 34.45 -17.76
C VAL A 550 -14.52 34.51 -18.24
N ARG A 551 -13.66 33.66 -17.65
CA ARG A 551 -12.29 33.37 -18.07
C ARG A 551 -12.23 31.95 -18.65
N PRO A 552 -12.46 31.76 -19.96
CA PRO A 552 -12.37 30.44 -20.56
C PRO A 552 -10.89 30.03 -20.74
N ILE A 553 -10.52 28.85 -20.24
CA ILE A 553 -9.18 28.32 -20.31
C ILE A 553 -9.18 26.99 -21.06
N ASP A 554 -8.51 26.96 -22.20
CA ASP A 554 -8.33 25.77 -23.03
C ASP A 554 -7.18 24.92 -22.48
N MET A 555 -7.48 23.75 -21.96
CA MET A 555 -6.48 22.79 -21.47
C MET A 555 -5.87 21.92 -22.60
N GLY A 556 -6.35 22.07 -23.83
CA GLY A 556 -5.86 21.29 -24.97
C GLY A 556 -6.29 19.83 -24.92
N LYS A 557 -5.35 18.93 -25.25
CA LYS A 557 -5.59 17.49 -25.22
C LYS A 557 -5.65 17.00 -23.79
N GLN A 558 -6.62 16.12 -23.50
CA GLN A 558 -6.71 15.48 -22.19
C GLN A 558 -5.41 14.80 -21.77
N MET A 559 -5.06 14.99 -20.50
CA MET A 559 -3.97 14.26 -19.87
C MET A 559 -4.26 12.74 -19.88
N ALA A 560 -3.25 11.92 -20.11
CA ALA A 560 -3.40 10.47 -20.09
C ALA A 560 -3.94 9.96 -18.74
N HIS A 561 -4.82 8.96 -18.76
CA HIS A 561 -5.42 8.41 -17.53
C HIS A 561 -4.39 7.96 -16.49
N SER A 562 -3.26 7.40 -16.91
CA SER A 562 -2.18 6.99 -16.01
C SER A 562 -1.52 8.18 -15.28
N ALA A 563 -1.36 9.31 -15.97
CA ALA A 563 -0.85 10.54 -15.38
C ALA A 563 -1.89 11.16 -14.44
N LYS A 564 -3.17 11.21 -14.83
CA LYS A 564 -4.27 11.64 -13.96
C LYS A 564 -4.34 10.81 -12.68
N TYR A 565 -4.24 9.47 -12.81
CA TYR A 565 -4.24 8.55 -11.68
C TYR A 565 -3.18 8.89 -10.64
N GLN A 566 -1.94 9.14 -11.09
CA GLN A 566 -0.84 9.48 -10.20
C GLN A 566 -1.02 10.86 -9.57
N ASP A 567 -1.37 11.83 -10.38
CA ASP A 567 -1.37 13.24 -10.01
C ASP A 567 -2.49 13.60 -9.04
N ILE A 568 -3.70 13.12 -9.31
CA ILE A 568 -4.86 13.34 -8.45
C ILE A 568 -4.69 12.61 -7.12
N ASN A 569 -4.24 11.36 -7.14
CA ASN A 569 -3.99 10.64 -5.89
C ASN A 569 -2.84 11.23 -5.05
N ASN A 570 -1.86 11.88 -5.67
CA ASN A 570 -0.85 12.67 -4.94
C ASN A 570 -1.51 13.88 -4.23
N GLY A 571 -2.43 14.57 -4.88
CA GLY A 571 -3.20 15.66 -4.29
C GLY A 571 -4.07 15.17 -3.12
N LEU A 572 -4.84 14.11 -3.35
CA LEU A 572 -5.67 13.48 -2.32
C LEU A 572 -4.84 12.96 -1.13
N ALA A 573 -3.65 12.43 -1.36
CA ALA A 573 -2.75 12.00 -0.29
C ALA A 573 -2.08 13.17 0.46
N GLY A 574 -2.21 14.41 -0.03
CA GLY A 574 -1.54 15.58 0.54
C GLY A 574 -0.05 15.65 0.22
N ILE A 575 0.40 14.93 -0.80
CA ILE A 575 1.79 14.91 -1.26
C ILE A 575 2.05 16.04 -2.25
N SER A 576 1.04 16.44 -3.01
CA SER A 576 1.08 17.57 -3.93
C SER A 576 -0.11 18.52 -3.71
N TYR A 577 -0.04 19.71 -4.30
CA TYR A 577 -1.09 20.74 -4.17
C TYR A 577 -1.72 21.03 -5.52
N PRO A 578 -3.00 21.49 -5.51
CA PRO A 578 -3.83 21.76 -4.35
C PRO A 578 -4.27 20.49 -3.62
N ALA A 579 -4.44 20.58 -2.31
CA ALA A 579 -5.17 19.58 -1.55
C ALA A 579 -6.65 19.61 -1.95
N VAL A 580 -7.42 18.58 -1.64
CA VAL A 580 -8.84 18.48 -2.06
C VAL A 580 -9.75 18.33 -0.85
N ARG A 581 -10.81 19.10 -0.83
CA ARG A 581 -11.93 18.96 0.11
C ARG A 581 -13.24 18.93 -0.71
N ILE A 582 -14.17 18.07 -0.35
CA ILE A 582 -15.42 17.85 -1.09
C ILE A 582 -16.60 18.00 -0.12
N ASN A 583 -17.52 18.92 -0.43
CA ASN A 583 -18.75 19.06 0.31
C ASN A 583 -19.61 17.81 0.13
N LYS A 584 -19.92 17.11 1.24
CA LYS A 584 -20.62 15.82 1.20
C LYS A 584 -22.09 15.95 0.75
N GLU A 585 -22.73 17.02 1.13
CA GLU A 585 -24.17 17.20 0.89
C GLU A 585 -24.49 17.60 -0.55
N LYS A 586 -23.66 18.45 -1.12
CA LYS A 586 -23.87 18.98 -2.48
C LYS A 586 -23.27 18.10 -3.58
N ASN A 587 -22.42 17.14 -3.20
CA ASN A 587 -21.66 16.30 -4.14
C ASN A 587 -21.96 14.81 -3.98
N GLU A 588 -23.11 14.40 -3.46
CA GLU A 588 -23.41 12.99 -3.23
C GLU A 588 -23.21 12.14 -4.49
N ALA A 589 -23.80 12.51 -5.61
CA ALA A 589 -23.67 11.77 -6.86
C ALA A 589 -22.20 11.77 -7.40
N LEU A 590 -21.49 12.89 -7.22
CA LEU A 590 -20.08 12.99 -7.57
C LEU A 590 -19.22 12.05 -6.71
N ILE A 591 -19.44 12.02 -5.40
CA ILE A 591 -18.74 11.13 -4.46
C ILE A 591 -18.94 9.67 -4.88
N VAL A 592 -20.18 9.27 -5.16
CA VAL A 592 -20.50 7.93 -5.63
C VAL A 592 -19.80 7.64 -6.98
N SER A 593 -19.75 8.61 -7.90
CA SER A 593 -19.00 8.49 -9.16
C SER A 593 -17.49 8.29 -8.94
N LEU A 594 -16.90 9.04 -8.00
CA LEU A 594 -15.49 8.90 -7.64
C LEU A 594 -15.19 7.52 -7.00
N GLU A 595 -16.04 7.07 -6.08
CA GLU A 595 -15.90 5.77 -5.41
C GLU A 595 -16.11 4.59 -6.37
N ASN A 596 -17.04 4.73 -7.32
CA ASN A 596 -17.31 3.72 -8.34
C ASN A 596 -16.31 3.70 -9.49
N ALA A 597 -15.47 4.73 -9.63
CA ALA A 597 -14.48 4.79 -10.71
C ALA A 597 -13.46 3.65 -10.60
N GLY A 598 -13.64 2.61 -11.41
CA GLY A 598 -12.77 1.44 -11.47
C GLY A 598 -11.39 1.74 -12.00
N VAL A 599 -10.43 0.90 -11.68
CA VAL A 599 -9.09 0.96 -12.23
C VAL A 599 -8.76 -0.34 -12.95
N LYS A 600 -8.19 -0.25 -14.13
CA LYS A 600 -7.60 -1.37 -14.88
C LYS A 600 -6.16 -1.06 -15.23
N GLN A 601 -5.37 -2.08 -15.40
CA GLN A 601 -4.01 -1.93 -15.88
C GLN A 601 -4.03 -1.80 -17.42
N GLY A 602 -3.71 -0.60 -17.91
CA GLY A 602 -3.49 -0.31 -19.32
C GLY A 602 -2.02 -0.50 -19.72
N TYR A 603 -1.71 -0.21 -20.99
CA TYR A 603 -0.35 -0.34 -21.54
C TYR A 603 0.67 0.59 -20.85
N ASN A 604 0.26 1.81 -20.54
CA ASN A 604 1.10 2.85 -19.95
C ASN A 604 0.88 3.08 -18.45
N GLY A 605 0.22 2.16 -17.75
CA GLY A 605 -0.08 2.27 -16.33
C GLY A 605 -1.57 2.07 -16.01
N PHE A 606 -2.03 2.62 -14.89
CA PHE A 606 -3.41 2.47 -14.46
C PHE A 606 -4.33 3.45 -15.20
N GLU A 607 -5.47 2.93 -15.66
CA GLU A 607 -6.50 3.67 -16.39
C GLU A 607 -7.87 3.48 -15.72
N LYS A 608 -8.79 4.44 -15.90
CA LYS A 608 -10.19 4.24 -15.49
C LYS A 608 -10.82 3.08 -16.25
N ASP A 609 -11.50 2.19 -15.52
CA ASP A 609 -12.23 1.09 -16.13
C ASP A 609 -13.65 1.56 -16.52
N LYS A 610 -13.83 1.84 -17.79
CA LYS A 610 -15.11 2.24 -18.40
C LYS A 610 -15.83 1.08 -19.08
N THR A 611 -15.40 -0.17 -18.86
CA THR A 611 -15.88 -1.32 -19.63
C THR A 611 -17.38 -1.58 -19.40
N GLY A 612 -17.88 -1.36 -18.18
CA GLY A 612 -19.29 -1.55 -17.82
C GLY A 612 -20.24 -0.42 -18.25
N GLU A 613 -19.72 0.76 -18.62
CA GLU A 613 -20.51 1.96 -18.83
C GLU A 613 -21.18 2.06 -20.20
N LYS A 614 -20.80 1.18 -21.12
CA LYS A 614 -21.36 1.14 -22.48
C LYS A 614 -22.78 0.55 -22.53
N LEU A 615 -23.20 -0.17 -21.50
CA LEU A 615 -24.52 -0.78 -21.42
C LEU A 615 -25.52 0.18 -20.80
N PRO A 616 -26.79 0.24 -21.30
CA PRO A 616 -27.83 1.02 -20.66
C PRO A 616 -28.12 0.46 -19.26
N TYR A 617 -28.50 1.34 -18.32
CA TYR A 617 -28.98 0.93 -17.01
C TYR A 617 -30.32 0.18 -17.17
N ASN A 618 -30.44 -0.95 -16.48
CA ASN A 618 -31.66 -1.75 -16.44
C ASN A 618 -32.18 -1.80 -14.99
N PRO A 619 -33.30 -1.12 -14.66
CA PRO A 619 -33.86 -1.12 -13.33
C PRO A 619 -34.30 -2.51 -12.85
N ASP A 620 -34.66 -3.43 -13.73
CA ASP A 620 -35.10 -4.78 -13.38
C ASP A 620 -33.99 -5.66 -12.78
N LEU A 621 -32.73 -5.23 -12.90
CA LEU A 621 -31.59 -5.94 -12.36
C LEU A 621 -31.20 -5.49 -10.93
N ASP A 622 -31.83 -4.43 -10.39
CA ASP A 622 -31.54 -3.90 -9.04
C ASP A 622 -32.33 -4.63 -7.94
N GLU A 623 -33.42 -5.29 -8.24
CA GLU A 623 -34.24 -6.01 -7.25
C GLU A 623 -33.72 -7.44 -7.03
N GLY A 624 -32.76 -7.59 -6.12
CA GLY A 624 -32.59 -8.82 -5.33
C GLY A 624 -32.11 -10.08 -6.04
N SER A 625 -31.59 -10.01 -7.23
CA SER A 625 -31.10 -11.18 -7.98
C SER A 625 -29.63 -11.47 -7.66
N THR A 626 -29.40 -12.40 -6.74
CA THR A 626 -28.10 -13.09 -6.54
C THR A 626 -27.69 -14.00 -7.71
N ALA A 627 -28.49 -14.08 -8.76
CA ALA A 627 -28.25 -14.93 -9.93
C ALA A 627 -28.09 -14.06 -11.19
N GLY A 628 -26.86 -13.76 -11.59
CA GLY A 628 -26.53 -13.35 -12.95
C GLY A 628 -26.30 -11.87 -13.22
N GLY A 629 -26.04 -11.05 -12.25
CA GLY A 629 -25.53 -9.70 -12.49
C GLY A 629 -24.23 -9.79 -13.29
N ARG A 630 -24.21 -9.24 -14.52
CA ARG A 630 -22.99 -9.21 -15.33
C ARG A 630 -21.95 -8.37 -14.59
N VAL A 631 -20.88 -9.00 -14.17
CA VAL A 631 -19.72 -8.34 -13.57
C VAL A 631 -18.69 -8.07 -14.67
N SER A 632 -18.02 -6.93 -14.58
CA SER A 632 -16.90 -6.62 -15.45
C SER A 632 -15.74 -7.61 -15.21
N ALA A 633 -14.75 -7.63 -16.09
CA ALA A 633 -13.54 -8.43 -15.90
C ALA A 633 -12.79 -8.09 -14.58
N THR A 634 -13.14 -6.99 -13.93
CA THR A 634 -12.61 -6.53 -12.64
C THR A 634 -13.51 -6.89 -11.46
N GLY A 635 -14.61 -7.66 -11.67
CA GLY A 635 -15.51 -8.09 -10.62
C GLY A 635 -16.54 -7.04 -10.17
N ARG A 636 -16.72 -5.93 -10.90
CA ARG A 636 -17.65 -4.85 -10.54
C ARG A 636 -18.99 -4.99 -11.23
N PRO A 637 -20.09 -4.57 -10.60
CA PRO A 637 -21.40 -4.54 -11.24
C PRO A 637 -21.35 -3.64 -12.48
N THR A 638 -21.96 -4.10 -13.59
CA THR A 638 -22.05 -3.36 -14.85
C THR A 638 -23.37 -2.62 -15.00
N ASN A 639 -24.29 -2.80 -14.05
CA ASN A 639 -25.59 -2.13 -14.02
C ASN A 639 -25.53 -0.94 -13.07
N ILE A 640 -24.91 0.16 -13.49
CA ILE A 640 -24.71 1.36 -12.68
C ILE A 640 -25.59 2.47 -13.29
N ARG A 641 -26.32 3.19 -12.45
CA ARG A 641 -27.08 4.38 -12.86
C ARG A 641 -26.16 5.40 -13.50
N GLU A 642 -26.67 6.15 -14.48
CA GLU A 642 -25.86 7.04 -15.31
C GLU A 642 -25.13 8.10 -14.48
N GLU A 643 -25.78 8.64 -13.46
CA GLU A 643 -25.21 9.64 -12.55
C GLU A 643 -24.08 9.10 -11.65
N TYR A 644 -23.96 7.80 -11.50
CA TYR A 644 -22.93 7.15 -10.66
C TYR A 644 -21.77 6.56 -11.47
N ARG A 645 -21.75 6.79 -12.79
CA ARG A 645 -20.68 6.40 -13.70
C ARG A 645 -19.51 7.39 -13.65
N THR A 646 -18.49 7.12 -14.44
CA THR A 646 -17.24 7.90 -14.43
C THR A 646 -17.36 9.30 -15.02
N ASP A 647 -18.50 9.68 -15.64
CA ASP A 647 -18.69 11.01 -16.23
C ASP A 647 -18.52 12.13 -15.18
N GLY A 648 -19.11 11.96 -13.99
CA GLY A 648 -18.91 12.92 -12.89
C GLY A 648 -17.46 13.00 -12.43
N SER A 649 -16.79 11.85 -12.34
CA SER A 649 -15.38 11.79 -11.99
C SER A 649 -14.46 12.34 -13.07
N ASP A 650 -14.83 12.30 -14.35
CA ASP A 650 -14.06 12.91 -15.45
C ASP A 650 -14.18 14.45 -15.42
N ALA A 651 -15.36 14.96 -15.07
CA ALA A 651 -15.56 16.40 -14.82
C ALA A 651 -14.71 16.89 -13.63
N PHE A 652 -14.63 16.11 -12.54
CA PHE A 652 -13.75 16.39 -11.41
C PHE A 652 -12.27 16.39 -11.80
N ASP A 653 -11.82 15.41 -12.60
CA ASP A 653 -10.45 15.37 -13.12
C ASP A 653 -10.11 16.67 -13.86
N SER A 654 -11.04 17.12 -14.71
CA SER A 654 -10.85 18.35 -15.50
C SER A 654 -10.76 19.59 -14.61
N LEU A 655 -11.56 19.67 -13.56
CA LEU A 655 -11.49 20.75 -12.57
C LEU A 655 -10.14 20.74 -11.82
N TYR A 656 -9.74 19.58 -11.28
CA TYR A 656 -8.50 19.45 -10.51
C TYR A 656 -7.26 19.81 -11.34
N ILE A 657 -7.18 19.28 -12.56
CA ILE A 657 -6.07 19.53 -13.48
C ILE A 657 -6.06 20.98 -13.95
N GLY A 658 -7.23 21.53 -14.26
CA GLY A 658 -7.38 22.93 -14.61
C GLY A 658 -6.85 23.86 -13.52
N VAL A 659 -7.27 23.65 -12.28
CA VAL A 659 -6.81 24.42 -11.13
C VAL A 659 -5.30 24.25 -10.91
N LYS A 660 -4.79 23.06 -11.01
CA LYS A 660 -3.37 22.76 -10.71
C LYS A 660 -2.41 23.35 -11.73
N TYR A 661 -2.72 23.22 -13.02
CA TYR A 661 -1.76 23.52 -14.08
C TYR A 661 -2.08 24.75 -14.91
N PHE A 662 -3.35 25.15 -14.98
CA PHE A 662 -3.80 26.16 -15.93
C PHE A 662 -4.33 27.45 -15.29
N ARG A 663 -4.63 27.44 -14.00
CA ARG A 663 -5.23 28.61 -13.31
C ARG A 663 -4.44 29.92 -13.50
N TYR A 664 -3.12 29.86 -13.54
CA TYR A 664 -2.24 31.02 -13.69
C TYR A 664 -1.77 31.27 -15.14
N SER A 665 -2.20 30.45 -16.09
CA SER A 665 -1.87 30.70 -17.48
C SER A 665 -2.70 31.89 -18.01
N SER A 666 -2.06 33.07 -18.08
CA SER A 666 -2.62 34.17 -18.88
C SER A 666 -2.72 33.69 -20.33
N ALA A 667 -3.85 33.93 -20.96
CA ALA A 667 -4.06 33.62 -22.37
C ALA A 667 -2.91 34.25 -23.19
N GLY A 668 -1.93 33.43 -23.63
CA GLY A 668 -0.90 33.87 -24.56
C GLY A 668 0.54 33.42 -24.34
N VAL A 669 0.86 32.55 -23.40
CA VAL A 669 2.23 31.99 -23.32
C VAL A 669 2.20 30.48 -23.27
N PHE A 670 2.50 29.84 -24.39
CA PHE A 670 2.87 28.44 -24.46
C PHE A 670 4.22 28.24 -23.74
N ALA A 671 4.21 27.61 -22.59
CA ALA A 671 5.40 27.00 -22.03
C ALA A 671 5.37 25.51 -22.37
N CYS A 672 6.11 25.13 -23.40
CA CYS A 672 6.57 23.75 -23.57
C CYS A 672 7.54 23.42 -22.45
N VAL A 673 7.21 22.43 -21.64
CA VAL A 673 8.18 21.64 -20.89
C VAL A 673 7.89 20.17 -21.14
#